data_9ec040f9f213b140680b0f6d20a22d9c
#
_entry.id   9ec040f9f213b140680b0f6d20a22d9c
#
_cell.length_a   1.000
_cell.length_b   1.000
_cell.length_c   1.000
_cell.angle_alpha   90.00
_cell.angle_beta   90.00
_cell.angle_gamma   90.00
#
_symmetry.space_group_name_H-M   'P 1'
#
loop_
_entity.id
_entity.type
_entity.pdbx_description
1 polymer ?
#
loop_
_entity_poly.entity_id
_entity_poly.type
_entity_poly.pdbx_seq_one_letter_code
_entity_poly.pdbx_strand_id
1 'polypeptide(L)'
;MSALHVAFAPWLAWPVLAVLGAVCAAAIMAALLARARGGVLRAAGFLVLFGILAGPLLVRQTTRPLPDIFAVAVDESQSMGMAGRGAMARAALADLQAQAGGMAGLQLRVVDVPAADSGGTALFGALRGALSDVPAGQLAGVAAITDGQISDAPGTLPFDAPFTALLTARAEETDRELRLLAAPEYGLAGKNVSVELEVFDHGVDDAGAPAAVTVTEDGATVWSGPATVGVPMTVNIPVRHAGPAVVAASVAPLAGEVSAINDQGAFTLNGVARKLEVVLISGYPNQGERSWRLLLKSDPAVELVHFTILRTPDETLDAPPEAVALVPFPVQQLFETDISKFDLIILDQFDSSGLLPPQYLGNIADYVRGGGALLVQVGPEFSGADSLALTPLASVLPATPSPPGTLTQRFAPSVTDLGARDPVTAPFAGQTLSPWERLEAAAPTGGDVLMTGTADNWPLLILANEGQGRVGMVLSDQFWLWTRGGAHDGPAVPLLRRVVHWLLREPALEAEALNARIETGRLTVQRQTLGAANPGDATVTAPDGKMRVLGLSGTAPGLYEAAMSAATPGVWKVNEGGMTTFAALGETNMAEYQDLAASAGILQPLGHVVWLGRTPHVDLASLLRRRGAVQVTGTRDVPLLPPLPGMILAVGLLAAAWWRERG
;
A
#
# COMPACT_ATOMS: atom_id res chain seq x y z
N MET A 1 -55.59 -1.45 18.70
CA MET A 1 -56.43 -2.57 19.24
C MET A 1 -56.32 -2.54 20.74
N SER A 2 -57.35 -3.04 21.48
CA SER A 2 -57.30 -3.06 22.96
C SER A 2 -57.35 -4.53 23.41
N ALA A 3 -56.30 -4.95 24.11
CA ALA A 3 -56.27 -6.24 24.78
C ALA A 3 -56.82 -6.09 26.21
N LEU A 4 -57.67 -7.04 26.63
CA LEU A 4 -58.25 -7.09 27.96
C LEU A 4 -57.77 -8.34 28.66
N HIS A 5 -57.20 -8.21 29.85
CA HIS A 5 -56.84 -9.34 30.69
C HIS A 5 -57.11 -9.02 32.15
N VAL A 6 -57.35 -10.07 32.93
CA VAL A 6 -57.54 -9.92 34.37
C VAL A 6 -56.21 -10.09 35.07
N ALA A 7 -55.84 -9.08 35.84
CA ALA A 7 -54.68 -9.12 36.71
C ALA A 7 -55.13 -9.01 38.18
N PHE A 8 -54.29 -9.37 39.10
CA PHE A 8 -54.53 -9.25 40.53
C PHE A 8 -53.48 -8.33 41.14
N ALA A 9 -53.95 -7.32 41.89
CA ALA A 9 -53.11 -6.42 42.67
C ALA A 9 -53.48 -6.56 44.18
N PRO A 10 -53.01 -7.64 44.81
CA PRO A 10 -53.42 -7.96 46.16
C PRO A 10 -52.87 -6.93 47.15
N TRP A 11 -53.76 -6.53 48.12
CA TRP A 11 -53.39 -5.57 49.15
C TRP A 11 -52.42 -6.17 50.21
N LEU A 12 -52.43 -7.50 50.31
CA LEU A 12 -51.51 -8.26 51.18
C LEU A 12 -50.73 -9.29 50.36
N ALA A 13 -49.55 -9.68 50.85
CA ALA A 13 -48.75 -10.69 50.19
C ALA A 13 -49.54 -12.01 50.02
N TRP A 14 -49.40 -12.69 48.90
CA TRP A 14 -50.12 -13.93 48.56
C TRP A 14 -50.12 -14.99 49.67
N PRO A 15 -49.00 -15.24 50.42
CA PRO A 15 -49.00 -16.18 51.52
C PRO A 15 -49.92 -15.79 52.65
N VAL A 16 -50.04 -14.47 52.94
CA VAL A 16 -50.92 -13.96 53.99
C VAL A 16 -52.36 -14.11 53.52
N LEU A 17 -52.70 -13.78 52.28
CA LEU A 17 -54.00 -14.00 51.71
C LEU A 17 -54.44 -15.47 51.70
N ALA A 18 -53.49 -16.36 51.40
CA ALA A 18 -53.73 -17.81 51.44
C ALA A 18 -54.08 -18.28 52.87
N VAL A 19 -53.39 -17.82 53.86
CA VAL A 19 -53.68 -18.14 55.27
C VAL A 19 -55.03 -17.59 55.69
N LEU A 20 -55.34 -16.29 55.36
CA LEU A 20 -56.64 -15.66 55.64
C LEU A 20 -57.72 -16.39 54.91
N GLY A 21 -57.52 -16.76 53.64
CA GLY A 21 -58.51 -17.55 52.86
C GLY A 21 -58.79 -18.89 53.46
N ALA A 22 -57.75 -19.63 53.96
CA ALA A 22 -57.92 -20.88 54.63
C ALA A 22 -58.69 -20.76 55.91
N VAL A 23 -58.45 -19.71 56.73
CA VAL A 23 -59.13 -19.45 57.97
C VAL A 23 -60.61 -19.07 57.66
N CYS A 24 -60.84 -18.24 56.70
CA CYS A 24 -62.24 -17.85 56.26
C CYS A 24 -62.97 -19.11 55.73
N ALA A 25 -62.35 -19.92 54.94
CA ALA A 25 -62.94 -21.17 54.41
C ALA A 25 -63.32 -22.14 55.55
N ALA A 26 -62.40 -22.33 56.53
CA ALA A 26 -62.70 -23.13 57.74
C ALA A 26 -63.88 -22.57 58.56
N ALA A 27 -63.90 -21.25 58.74
CA ALA A 27 -65.01 -20.61 59.49
C ALA A 27 -66.35 -20.71 58.72
N ILE A 28 -66.35 -20.53 57.40
CA ILE A 28 -67.49 -20.73 56.51
C ILE A 28 -67.96 -22.19 56.58
N MET A 29 -67.09 -23.12 56.47
CA MET A 29 -67.41 -24.56 56.57
C MET A 29 -68.01 -24.92 57.91
N ALA A 30 -67.41 -24.46 59.01
CA ALA A 30 -67.91 -24.68 60.33
C ALA A 30 -69.34 -24.08 60.52
N ALA A 31 -69.61 -22.85 60.01
CA ALA A 31 -70.94 -22.20 60.06
C ALA A 31 -71.95 -22.93 59.17
N LEU A 32 -71.59 -23.46 58.05
CA LEU A 32 -72.48 -24.26 57.18
C LEU A 32 -72.77 -25.64 57.79
N LEU A 33 -71.82 -26.32 58.37
CA LEU A 33 -71.98 -27.61 59.07
C LEU A 33 -72.89 -27.44 60.31
N ALA A 34 -72.82 -26.34 61.05
CA ALA A 34 -73.64 -26.00 62.18
C ALA A 34 -75.08 -25.53 61.78
N ARG A 35 -75.40 -25.51 60.49
CA ARG A 35 -76.63 -25.04 59.91
C ARG A 35 -77.09 -23.66 60.50
N ALA A 36 -76.11 -22.81 60.70
CA ALA A 36 -76.40 -21.42 61.23
C ALA A 36 -77.27 -20.65 60.26
N ARG A 37 -78.43 -20.05 60.78
CA ARG A 37 -79.39 -19.32 59.97
C ARG A 37 -78.85 -18.18 59.11
N GLY A 38 -77.66 -17.64 59.40
CA GLY A 38 -76.95 -16.59 58.64
C GLY A 38 -75.74 -17.08 57.85
N GLY A 39 -75.38 -18.40 57.79
CA GLY A 39 -74.14 -18.93 57.27
C GLY A 39 -73.87 -18.57 55.83
N VAL A 40 -74.87 -18.61 54.95
CA VAL A 40 -74.73 -18.24 53.52
C VAL A 40 -74.38 -16.77 53.32
N LEU A 41 -75.03 -15.87 54.12
CA LEU A 41 -74.79 -14.44 54.03
C LEU A 41 -73.35 -14.09 54.53
N ARG A 42 -72.85 -14.81 55.58
CA ARG A 42 -71.48 -14.64 56.05
C ARG A 42 -70.46 -15.15 54.98
N ALA A 43 -70.76 -16.27 54.40
CA ALA A 43 -69.90 -16.80 53.30
C ALA A 43 -69.80 -15.80 52.14
N ALA A 44 -70.93 -15.24 51.74
CA ALA A 44 -70.92 -14.21 50.68
C ALA A 44 -70.16 -12.94 51.09
N GLY A 45 -70.33 -12.48 52.35
CA GLY A 45 -69.63 -11.32 52.88
C GLY A 45 -68.12 -11.53 52.94
N PHE A 46 -67.65 -12.69 53.39
CA PHE A 46 -66.21 -13.05 53.40
C PHE A 46 -65.65 -13.23 51.98
N LEU A 47 -66.43 -13.80 51.05
CA LEU A 47 -66.01 -13.93 49.63
C LEU A 47 -65.80 -12.57 48.97
N VAL A 48 -66.74 -11.60 49.24
CA VAL A 48 -66.55 -10.25 48.72
C VAL A 48 -65.38 -9.57 49.37
N LEU A 49 -65.15 -9.72 50.67
CA LEU A 49 -64.00 -9.14 51.36
C LEU A 49 -62.69 -9.71 50.86
N PHE A 50 -62.60 -11.02 50.66
CA PHE A 50 -61.44 -11.71 50.07
C PHE A 50 -61.27 -11.25 48.64
N GLY A 51 -62.33 -11.11 47.85
CA GLY A 51 -62.24 -10.59 46.50
C GLY A 51 -61.63 -9.17 46.44
N ILE A 52 -62.02 -8.28 47.40
CA ILE A 52 -61.44 -6.93 47.51
C ILE A 52 -59.98 -7.01 47.86
N LEU A 53 -59.55 -7.85 48.80
CA LEU A 53 -58.16 -8.02 49.22
C LEU A 53 -57.32 -8.64 48.14
N ALA A 54 -57.87 -9.52 47.30
CA ALA A 54 -57.20 -10.09 46.12
C ALA A 54 -57.01 -9.06 44.98
N GLY A 55 -57.81 -7.97 44.99
CA GLY A 55 -57.71 -6.85 44.08
C GLY A 55 -57.81 -7.23 42.60
N PRO A 56 -58.84 -7.89 42.10
CA PRO A 56 -58.91 -8.21 40.66
C PRO A 56 -59.08 -6.94 39.85
N LEU A 57 -58.23 -6.73 38.89
CA LEU A 57 -58.19 -5.59 37.98
C LEU A 57 -58.45 -6.08 36.55
N LEU A 58 -59.29 -5.33 35.83
CA LEU A 58 -59.37 -5.46 34.37
C LEU A 58 -58.37 -4.49 33.74
N VAL A 59 -57.29 -5.02 33.25
CA VAL A 59 -56.25 -4.24 32.58
C VAL A 59 -56.61 -4.10 31.11
N ARG A 60 -56.88 -2.87 30.69
CA ARG A 60 -57.10 -2.52 29.30
C ARG A 60 -55.82 -1.90 28.74
N GLN A 61 -55.13 -2.61 27.85
CA GLN A 61 -53.95 -2.11 27.13
C GLN A 61 -54.40 -1.51 25.80
N THR A 62 -54.02 -0.27 25.58
CA THR A 62 -54.16 0.36 24.26
C THR A 62 -52.83 0.12 23.51
N THR A 63 -52.91 -0.56 22.37
CA THR A 63 -51.76 -0.86 21.55
C THR A 63 -51.83 -0.10 20.24
N ARG A 64 -50.67 0.43 19.80
CA ARG A 64 -50.48 1.01 18.48
C ARG A 64 -49.65 0.03 17.66
N PRO A 65 -50.05 -0.33 16.44
CA PRO A 65 -49.21 -1.12 15.56
C PRO A 65 -47.93 -0.35 15.20
N LEU A 66 -46.81 -0.99 15.32
CA LEU A 66 -45.53 -0.48 14.83
C LEU A 66 -45.35 -0.91 13.38
N PRO A 67 -44.68 -0.11 12.55
CA PRO A 67 -44.36 -0.54 11.20
C PRO A 67 -43.36 -1.71 11.22
N ASP A 68 -43.56 -2.66 10.33
CA ASP A 68 -42.58 -3.67 10.03
C ASP A 68 -41.38 -3.00 9.32
N ILE A 69 -40.16 -3.40 9.64
CA ILE A 69 -38.94 -2.87 9.03
C ILE A 69 -38.38 -3.94 8.09
N PHE A 70 -38.16 -3.56 6.83
CA PHE A 70 -37.40 -4.35 5.86
C PHE A 70 -36.07 -3.64 5.58
N ALA A 71 -34.94 -4.29 5.88
CA ALA A 71 -33.64 -3.72 5.66
C ALA A 71 -33.08 -4.16 4.28
N VAL A 72 -32.47 -3.23 3.55
CA VAL A 72 -31.79 -3.49 2.30
C VAL A 72 -30.37 -2.97 2.43
N ALA A 73 -29.41 -3.88 2.51
CA ALA A 73 -27.99 -3.53 2.41
C ALA A 73 -27.62 -3.37 0.94
N VAL A 74 -26.91 -2.31 0.60
CA VAL A 74 -26.42 -2.04 -0.75
C VAL A 74 -24.90 -1.99 -0.68
N ASP A 75 -24.30 -2.90 -1.41
CA ASP A 75 -22.85 -3.00 -1.54
C ASP A 75 -22.35 -1.90 -2.49
N GLU A 76 -21.44 -1.05 -2.00
CA GLU A 76 -20.78 0.03 -2.74
C GLU A 76 -19.28 -0.25 -2.94
N SER A 77 -18.87 -1.52 -2.86
CA SER A 77 -17.49 -1.94 -3.09
C SER A 77 -17.03 -1.62 -4.52
N GLN A 78 -15.71 -1.66 -4.73
CA GLN A 78 -15.15 -1.35 -6.04
C GLN A 78 -15.54 -2.38 -7.10
N SER A 79 -15.70 -3.65 -6.72
CA SER A 79 -16.19 -4.74 -7.60
C SER A 79 -17.59 -4.47 -8.14
N MET A 80 -18.44 -3.76 -7.39
CA MET A 80 -19.76 -3.32 -7.84
C MET A 80 -19.72 -2.25 -8.94
N GLY A 81 -18.57 -1.60 -9.17
CA GLY A 81 -18.32 -0.70 -10.30
C GLY A 81 -18.14 -1.41 -11.65
N MET A 82 -17.91 -2.72 -11.63
CA MET A 82 -17.59 -3.55 -12.81
C MET A 82 -18.83 -4.15 -13.43
N ALA A 83 -18.73 -4.63 -14.69
CA ALA A 83 -19.75 -5.39 -15.42
C ALA A 83 -21.19 -4.81 -15.39
N GLY A 84 -21.35 -3.53 -15.04
CA GLY A 84 -22.66 -2.88 -14.93
C GLY A 84 -23.44 -3.21 -13.65
N ARG A 85 -22.82 -3.88 -12.67
CA ARG A 85 -23.44 -4.29 -11.39
C ARG A 85 -24.02 -3.13 -10.61
N GLY A 86 -23.33 -1.99 -10.53
CA GLY A 86 -23.83 -0.80 -9.83
C GLY A 86 -25.11 -0.21 -10.46
N ALA A 87 -25.28 -0.30 -11.77
CA ALA A 87 -26.53 0.10 -12.41
C ALA A 87 -27.67 -0.87 -12.05
N MET A 88 -27.37 -2.16 -12.01
CA MET A 88 -28.31 -3.21 -11.63
C MET A 88 -28.71 -3.08 -10.14
N ALA A 89 -27.76 -2.81 -9.26
CA ALA A 89 -28.03 -2.57 -7.83
C ALA A 89 -28.97 -1.37 -7.60
N ARG A 90 -28.70 -0.24 -8.27
CA ARG A 90 -29.58 0.94 -8.21
C ARG A 90 -30.99 0.67 -8.72
N ALA A 91 -31.11 -0.10 -9.81
CA ALA A 91 -32.40 -0.46 -10.38
C ALA A 91 -33.19 -1.38 -9.43
N ALA A 92 -32.54 -2.38 -8.82
CA ALA A 92 -33.15 -3.28 -7.84
C ALA A 92 -33.59 -2.52 -6.58
N LEU A 93 -32.76 -1.61 -6.08
CA LEU A 93 -33.10 -0.78 -4.93
C LEU A 93 -34.33 0.12 -5.23
N ALA A 94 -34.34 0.76 -6.40
CA ALA A 94 -35.47 1.61 -6.80
C ALA A 94 -36.80 0.81 -6.93
N ASP A 95 -36.73 -0.41 -7.45
CA ASP A 95 -37.89 -1.32 -7.52
C ASP A 95 -38.41 -1.69 -6.13
N LEU A 96 -37.51 -2.09 -5.23
CA LEU A 96 -37.87 -2.41 -3.83
C LEU A 96 -38.46 -1.19 -3.07
N GLN A 97 -37.92 0.01 -3.30
CA GLN A 97 -38.43 1.26 -2.73
C GLN A 97 -39.84 1.58 -3.24
N ALA A 98 -40.08 1.42 -4.54
CA ALA A 98 -41.39 1.64 -5.14
C ALA A 98 -42.43 0.68 -4.59
N GLN A 99 -42.12 -0.61 -4.46
CA GLN A 99 -42.99 -1.62 -3.88
C GLN A 99 -43.28 -1.35 -2.39
N ALA A 100 -42.22 -1.02 -1.62
CA ALA A 100 -42.38 -0.71 -0.18
C ALA A 100 -43.28 0.50 0.06
N GLY A 101 -43.20 1.53 -0.81
CA GLY A 101 -44.05 2.72 -0.76
C GLY A 101 -45.53 2.40 -0.96
N GLY A 102 -45.89 1.32 -1.65
CA GLY A 102 -47.25 0.81 -1.83
C GLY A 102 -47.76 -0.06 -0.67
N MET A 103 -46.87 -0.51 0.25
CA MET A 103 -47.23 -1.45 1.33
C MET A 103 -47.49 -0.75 2.65
N ALA A 104 -48.76 -0.63 3.05
CA ALA A 104 -49.14 -0.02 4.33
C ALA A 104 -48.47 -0.74 5.53
N GLY A 105 -47.89 0.04 6.45
CA GLY A 105 -47.25 -0.47 7.66
C GLY A 105 -45.91 -1.17 7.43
N LEU A 106 -45.25 -0.93 6.30
CA LEU A 106 -43.88 -1.34 6.01
C LEU A 106 -42.98 -0.09 5.93
N GLN A 107 -41.83 -0.15 6.54
CA GLN A 107 -40.74 0.84 6.41
C GLN A 107 -39.53 0.19 5.83
N LEU A 108 -39.02 0.72 4.72
CA LEU A 108 -37.74 0.30 4.13
C LEU A 108 -36.60 1.04 4.83
N ARG A 109 -35.59 0.32 5.25
CA ARG A 109 -34.33 0.87 5.77
C ARG A 109 -33.20 0.47 4.83
N VAL A 110 -32.62 1.46 4.15
CA VAL A 110 -31.43 1.26 3.30
C VAL A 110 -30.19 1.38 4.17
N VAL A 111 -29.24 0.47 3.94
CA VAL A 111 -27.95 0.40 4.63
C VAL A 111 -26.88 0.39 3.57
N ASP A 112 -26.16 1.48 3.46
CA ASP A 112 -25.02 1.58 2.55
C ASP A 112 -23.83 0.83 3.17
N VAL A 113 -23.22 -0.08 2.40
CA VAL A 113 -22.04 -0.86 2.78
C VAL A 113 -20.85 -0.30 2.01
N PRO A 114 -20.05 0.58 2.63
CA PRO A 114 -18.95 1.23 1.94
C PRO A 114 -17.84 0.23 1.59
N ALA A 115 -17.07 0.55 0.56
CA ALA A 115 -15.81 -0.13 0.29
C ALA A 115 -14.88 -0.02 1.51
N ALA A 116 -14.32 -1.14 1.95
CA ALA A 116 -13.36 -1.15 3.04
C ALA A 116 -11.95 -0.83 2.52
N ASP A 117 -11.18 -0.07 3.30
CA ASP A 117 -9.83 0.38 2.90
C ASP A 117 -8.81 -0.78 2.72
N SER A 118 -9.05 -1.97 3.28
CA SER A 118 -8.06 -3.06 3.25
C SER A 118 -8.58 -4.49 3.47
N GLY A 119 -9.88 -4.74 3.51
CA GLY A 119 -10.35 -6.03 4.03
C GLY A 119 -11.55 -6.67 3.33
N GLY A 120 -11.92 -6.26 2.13
CA GLY A 120 -13.14 -6.74 1.45
C GLY A 120 -14.44 -6.18 2.05
N THR A 121 -15.59 -6.58 1.49
CA THR A 121 -16.91 -6.04 1.85
C THR A 121 -17.39 -6.58 3.21
N ALA A 122 -17.57 -5.70 4.22
CA ALA A 122 -18.05 -6.05 5.56
C ALA A 122 -19.58 -5.89 5.68
N LEU A 123 -20.33 -6.72 4.98
CA LEU A 123 -21.79 -6.66 4.85
C LEU A 123 -22.52 -6.83 6.20
N PHE A 124 -22.19 -7.86 6.96
CA PHE A 124 -22.88 -8.17 8.22
C PHE A 124 -22.47 -7.23 9.36
N GLY A 125 -21.29 -6.64 9.29
CA GLY A 125 -20.86 -5.56 10.18
C GLY A 125 -21.73 -4.33 10.03
N ALA A 126 -21.95 -3.87 8.79
CA ALA A 126 -22.82 -2.74 8.47
C ALA A 126 -24.29 -3.02 8.86
N LEU A 127 -24.80 -4.22 8.52
CA LEU A 127 -26.15 -4.63 8.93
C LEU A 127 -26.33 -4.63 10.45
N ARG A 128 -25.37 -5.17 11.20
CA ARG A 128 -25.42 -5.20 12.67
C ARG A 128 -25.45 -3.81 13.27
N GLY A 129 -24.64 -2.90 12.75
CA GLY A 129 -24.63 -1.50 13.17
C GLY A 129 -25.98 -0.82 12.90
N ALA A 130 -26.46 -0.93 11.66
CA ALA A 130 -27.71 -0.28 11.21
C ALA A 130 -28.98 -0.85 11.84
N LEU A 131 -28.96 -2.09 12.30
CA LEU A 131 -30.11 -2.76 12.93
C LEU A 131 -30.07 -2.77 14.45
N SER A 132 -29.07 -2.15 15.07
CA SER A 132 -28.89 -2.16 16.53
C SER A 132 -30.06 -1.52 17.30
N ASP A 133 -30.77 -0.58 16.70
CA ASP A 133 -31.95 0.11 17.24
C ASP A 133 -33.28 -0.56 16.90
N VAL A 134 -33.28 -1.61 16.05
CA VAL A 134 -34.48 -2.30 15.59
C VAL A 134 -34.83 -3.47 16.51
N PRO A 135 -36.01 -3.42 17.20
CA PRO A 135 -36.45 -4.57 17.96
C PRO A 135 -36.66 -5.80 17.07
N ALA A 136 -36.23 -6.98 17.52
CA ALA A 136 -36.36 -8.25 16.77
C ALA A 136 -37.77 -8.53 16.27
N GLY A 137 -38.84 -8.08 17.04
CA GLY A 137 -40.23 -8.22 16.65
C GLY A 137 -40.70 -7.28 15.53
N GLN A 138 -39.87 -6.33 15.07
CA GLN A 138 -40.20 -5.42 13.97
C GLN A 138 -39.47 -5.75 12.67
N LEU A 139 -38.37 -6.51 12.72
CA LEU A 139 -37.60 -6.87 11.55
C LEU A 139 -38.34 -7.91 10.71
N ALA A 140 -38.90 -7.47 9.60
CA ALA A 140 -39.71 -8.32 8.70
C ALA A 140 -38.86 -9.12 7.71
N GLY A 141 -37.66 -8.63 7.38
CA GLY A 141 -36.74 -9.28 6.48
C GLY A 141 -35.51 -8.43 6.21
N VAL A 142 -34.48 -9.03 5.64
CA VAL A 142 -33.22 -8.41 5.24
C VAL A 142 -32.88 -8.85 3.81
N ALA A 143 -32.62 -7.91 2.94
CA ALA A 143 -32.03 -8.18 1.63
C ALA A 143 -30.62 -7.57 1.55
N ALA A 144 -29.73 -8.21 0.82
CA ALA A 144 -28.41 -7.68 0.46
C ALA A 144 -28.28 -7.63 -1.04
N ILE A 145 -28.03 -6.46 -1.60
CA ILE A 145 -27.73 -6.26 -3.03
C ILE A 145 -26.20 -6.20 -3.14
N THR A 146 -25.59 -7.25 -3.66
CA THR A 146 -24.13 -7.45 -3.68
C THR A 146 -23.74 -8.35 -4.86
N ASP A 147 -22.47 -8.51 -5.15
CA ASP A 147 -21.95 -9.56 -6.05
C ASP A 147 -21.71 -10.89 -5.32
N GLY A 148 -21.87 -10.90 -4.01
CA GLY A 148 -21.74 -12.08 -3.16
C GLY A 148 -20.37 -12.29 -2.55
N GLN A 149 -19.40 -11.45 -2.87
CA GLN A 149 -18.04 -11.49 -2.31
C GLN A 149 -17.99 -10.66 -1.04
N ILE A 150 -18.12 -11.31 0.10
CA ILE A 150 -18.12 -10.68 1.42
C ILE A 150 -17.07 -11.29 2.34
N SER A 151 -16.44 -10.46 3.17
CA SER A 151 -15.34 -10.87 4.05
C SER A 151 -15.77 -11.27 5.46
N ASP A 152 -16.99 -10.87 5.90
CA ASP A 152 -17.46 -11.01 7.27
C ASP A 152 -18.68 -11.93 7.44
N ALA A 153 -18.79 -12.95 6.56
CA ALA A 153 -19.90 -13.93 6.61
C ALA A 153 -19.98 -14.64 7.97
N PRO A 154 -21.09 -14.55 8.70
CA PRO A 154 -21.22 -15.23 9.98
C PRO A 154 -21.58 -16.71 9.76
N GLY A 155 -21.22 -17.59 10.70
CA GLY A 155 -21.66 -18.97 10.68
C GLY A 155 -23.17 -19.16 10.85
N THR A 156 -23.85 -18.16 11.46
CA THR A 156 -25.32 -18.07 11.62
C THR A 156 -25.74 -16.63 11.55
N LEU A 157 -26.93 -16.38 10.99
CA LEU A 157 -27.47 -15.01 10.89
C LEU A 157 -27.56 -14.31 12.26
N PRO A 158 -27.13 -13.06 12.39
CA PRO A 158 -27.16 -12.31 13.65
C PRO A 158 -28.54 -11.74 13.99
N PHE A 159 -29.59 -12.11 13.24
CA PHE A 159 -30.96 -11.61 13.41
C PHE A 159 -31.98 -12.72 13.09
N ASP A 160 -33.19 -12.63 13.72
CA ASP A 160 -34.29 -13.55 13.47
C ASP A 160 -35.23 -12.95 12.41
N ALA A 161 -34.80 -12.93 11.14
CA ALA A 161 -35.61 -12.51 10.00
C ALA A 161 -35.17 -13.27 8.74
N PRO A 162 -36.05 -13.43 7.74
CA PRO A 162 -35.62 -13.95 6.44
C PRO A 162 -34.50 -13.13 5.84
N PHE A 163 -33.47 -13.79 5.32
CA PHE A 163 -32.37 -13.15 4.60
C PHE A 163 -32.37 -13.59 3.14
N THR A 164 -32.24 -12.63 2.24
CA THR A 164 -32.15 -12.88 0.80
C THR A 164 -30.98 -12.09 0.20
N ALA A 165 -30.06 -12.78 -0.44
CA ALA A 165 -29.02 -12.17 -1.25
C ALA A 165 -29.54 -11.92 -2.68
N LEU A 166 -29.44 -10.70 -3.13
CA LEU A 166 -29.80 -10.25 -4.47
C LEU A 166 -28.49 -10.02 -5.24
N LEU A 167 -28.07 -11.03 -6.00
CA LEU A 167 -26.79 -10.99 -6.71
C LEU A 167 -26.89 -10.18 -7.99
N THR A 168 -25.99 -9.23 -8.13
CA THR A 168 -25.93 -8.25 -9.23
C THR A 168 -25.26 -8.80 -10.51
N ALA A 169 -25.52 -10.06 -10.83
CA ALA A 169 -25.06 -10.72 -12.04
C ALA A 169 -26.19 -11.54 -12.64
N ARG A 170 -25.96 -12.12 -13.85
CA ARG A 170 -26.98 -12.93 -14.53
C ARG A 170 -26.98 -14.38 -14.10
N ALA A 171 -25.82 -14.89 -13.84
CA ALA A 171 -25.51 -16.25 -13.43
C ALA A 171 -24.06 -16.27 -12.93
N GLU A 172 -23.51 -17.44 -12.75
CA GLU A 172 -22.07 -17.58 -12.52
C GLU A 172 -21.26 -16.87 -13.61
N GLU A 173 -20.32 -16.06 -13.20
CA GLU A 173 -19.41 -15.33 -14.06
C GLU A 173 -18.08 -16.05 -14.13
N THR A 174 -17.37 -15.90 -15.24
CA THR A 174 -16.02 -16.44 -15.40
C THR A 174 -15.01 -15.33 -15.17
N ASP A 175 -13.92 -15.64 -14.47
CA ASP A 175 -12.88 -14.69 -14.18
C ASP A 175 -11.55 -15.42 -13.94
N ARG A 176 -10.45 -14.85 -14.42
CA ARG A 176 -9.09 -15.34 -14.16
C ARG A 176 -8.43 -14.42 -13.16
N GLU A 177 -7.61 -14.99 -12.30
CA GLU A 177 -6.88 -14.26 -11.29
C GLU A 177 -5.42 -14.74 -11.22
N LEU A 178 -4.48 -13.81 -11.07
CA LEU A 178 -3.10 -14.09 -10.75
C LEU A 178 -2.81 -13.67 -9.32
N ARG A 179 -2.52 -14.64 -8.46
CA ARG A 179 -2.16 -14.45 -7.04
C ARG A 179 -0.65 -14.47 -6.87
N LEU A 180 -0.10 -13.46 -6.20
CA LEU A 180 1.25 -13.47 -5.68
C LEU A 180 1.21 -14.07 -4.28
N LEU A 181 1.71 -15.31 -4.12
CA LEU A 181 1.70 -16.03 -2.84
C LEU A 181 2.89 -15.61 -1.97
N ALA A 182 4.05 -15.39 -2.59
CA ALA A 182 5.23 -14.86 -1.92
C ALA A 182 6.06 -14.00 -2.89
N ALA A 183 6.41 -12.81 -2.44
CA ALA A 183 7.24 -11.88 -3.17
C ALA A 183 8.35 -11.34 -2.25
N PRO A 184 9.62 -11.37 -2.67
CA PRO A 184 10.73 -10.86 -1.86
C PRO A 184 10.74 -9.34 -1.87
N GLU A 185 10.91 -8.72 -0.71
CA GLU A 185 11.11 -7.27 -0.60
C GLU A 185 12.52 -6.83 -1.00
N TYR A 186 13.51 -7.74 -0.88
CA TYR A 186 14.94 -7.46 -1.12
C TYR A 186 15.60 -8.57 -1.92
N GLY A 187 16.58 -8.20 -2.76
CA GLY A 187 17.42 -9.13 -3.50
C GLY A 187 18.79 -8.54 -3.78
N LEU A 188 19.84 -9.38 -3.87
CA LEU A 188 21.17 -8.91 -4.25
C LEU A 188 21.23 -8.67 -5.77
N ALA A 189 21.63 -7.47 -6.18
CA ALA A 189 21.82 -7.13 -7.59
C ALA A 189 22.78 -8.14 -8.27
N GLY A 190 22.40 -8.63 -9.45
CA GLY A 190 23.10 -9.68 -10.17
C GLY A 190 22.85 -11.11 -9.68
N LYS A 191 21.94 -11.31 -8.71
CA LYS A 191 21.48 -12.64 -8.25
C LYS A 191 20.01 -12.83 -8.57
N ASN A 192 19.55 -14.08 -8.53
CA ASN A 192 18.14 -14.39 -8.70
C ASN A 192 17.41 -14.39 -7.34
N VAL A 193 16.16 -14.00 -7.37
CA VAL A 193 15.21 -14.13 -6.27
C VAL A 193 14.02 -14.98 -6.73
N SER A 194 13.37 -15.66 -5.78
CA SER A 194 12.22 -16.52 -6.07
C SER A 194 10.93 -15.78 -5.78
N VAL A 195 10.00 -15.80 -6.73
CA VAL A 195 8.63 -15.30 -6.60
C VAL A 195 7.69 -16.50 -6.70
N GLU A 196 6.76 -16.62 -5.78
CA GLU A 196 5.74 -17.67 -5.81
C GLU A 196 4.42 -17.07 -6.24
N LEU A 197 3.80 -17.67 -7.26
CA LEU A 197 2.54 -17.20 -7.83
C LEU A 197 1.63 -18.38 -8.17
N GLU A 198 0.33 -18.12 -8.27
CA GLU A 198 -0.69 -19.07 -8.67
C GLU A 198 -1.67 -18.40 -9.63
N VAL A 199 -2.13 -19.12 -10.64
CA VAL A 199 -3.22 -18.71 -11.52
C VAL A 199 -4.46 -19.48 -11.12
N PHE A 200 -5.57 -18.78 -10.93
CA PHE A 200 -6.84 -19.38 -10.55
C PHE A 200 -7.95 -18.91 -11.50
N ASP A 201 -8.81 -19.84 -11.98
CA ASP A 201 -9.95 -19.55 -12.84
C ASP A 201 -11.25 -19.80 -12.09
N HIS A 202 -12.13 -18.81 -12.03
CA HIS A 202 -13.44 -18.88 -11.41
C HIS A 202 -14.53 -19.15 -12.47
N GLY A 203 -15.55 -19.91 -12.10
CA GLY A 203 -16.70 -20.19 -12.97
C GLY A 203 -16.40 -21.07 -14.18
N VAL A 204 -15.20 -21.66 -14.25
CA VAL A 204 -14.77 -22.60 -15.29
C VAL A 204 -14.19 -23.85 -14.66
N ASP A 205 -14.49 -25.00 -15.22
CA ASP A 205 -13.91 -26.29 -14.80
C ASP A 205 -12.70 -26.63 -15.70
N ASP A 206 -11.59 -25.90 -15.51
CA ASP A 206 -10.36 -26.05 -16.28
C ASP A 206 -9.11 -26.23 -15.39
N ALA A 207 -9.30 -26.67 -14.16
CA ALA A 207 -8.20 -26.99 -13.25
C ALA A 207 -7.14 -27.88 -13.92
N GLY A 208 -5.89 -27.42 -13.89
CA GLY A 208 -4.77 -28.08 -14.56
C GLY A 208 -4.53 -27.63 -16.00
N ALA A 209 -5.33 -26.72 -16.56
CA ALA A 209 -5.06 -26.13 -17.88
C ALA A 209 -3.82 -25.19 -17.84
N PRO A 210 -3.08 -25.09 -18.96
CA PRO A 210 -1.95 -24.16 -19.04
C PRO A 210 -2.42 -22.72 -19.28
N ALA A 211 -1.94 -21.78 -18.49
CA ALA A 211 -2.12 -20.33 -18.68
C ALA A 211 -0.76 -19.66 -18.90
N ALA A 212 -0.66 -18.78 -19.90
CA ALA A 212 0.60 -18.10 -20.20
C ALA A 212 0.83 -16.95 -19.22
N VAL A 213 1.93 -17.03 -18.46
CA VAL A 213 2.35 -15.99 -17.50
C VAL A 213 3.60 -15.30 -17.99
N THR A 214 3.67 -13.98 -17.80
CA THR A 214 4.83 -13.15 -18.09
C THR A 214 5.20 -12.35 -16.84
N VAL A 215 6.49 -12.34 -16.49
CA VAL A 215 7.02 -11.52 -15.40
C VAL A 215 7.96 -10.47 -15.99
N THR A 216 7.77 -9.23 -15.59
CA THR A 216 8.58 -8.08 -16.02
C THR A 216 9.22 -7.40 -14.82
N GLU A 217 10.43 -6.87 -15.00
CA GLU A 217 11.10 -5.95 -14.07
C GLU A 217 11.30 -4.62 -14.79
N ASP A 218 10.76 -3.54 -14.26
CA ASP A 218 10.72 -2.22 -14.88
C ASP A 218 10.28 -2.25 -16.36
N GLY A 219 9.26 -3.06 -16.64
CA GLY A 219 8.67 -3.26 -17.96
C GLY A 219 9.47 -4.13 -18.93
N ALA A 220 10.66 -4.59 -18.57
CA ALA A 220 11.40 -5.56 -19.37
C ALA A 220 11.05 -6.99 -18.95
N THR A 221 10.69 -7.84 -19.89
CA THR A 221 10.39 -9.25 -19.61
C THR A 221 11.63 -9.98 -19.09
N VAL A 222 11.51 -10.50 -17.86
CA VAL A 222 12.58 -11.27 -17.19
C VAL A 222 12.25 -12.76 -17.16
N TRP A 223 10.98 -13.12 -17.29
CA TRP A 223 10.55 -14.51 -17.39
C TRP A 223 9.23 -14.62 -18.16
N SER A 224 9.02 -15.70 -18.90
CA SER A 224 7.74 -16.04 -19.52
C SER A 224 7.62 -17.54 -19.67
N GLY A 225 6.45 -18.09 -19.36
CA GLY A 225 6.17 -19.52 -19.45
C GLY A 225 4.75 -19.89 -19.08
N PRO A 226 4.36 -21.18 -19.19
CA PRO A 226 3.07 -21.66 -18.77
C PRO A 226 3.00 -21.84 -17.26
N ALA A 227 1.89 -21.41 -16.64
CA ALA A 227 1.46 -21.82 -15.31
C ALA A 227 0.34 -22.86 -15.42
N THR A 228 0.23 -23.76 -14.47
CA THR A 228 -0.89 -24.70 -14.37
C THR A 228 -1.96 -24.10 -13.48
N VAL A 229 -3.18 -23.91 -13.99
CA VAL A 229 -4.30 -23.34 -13.23
C VAL A 229 -4.58 -24.16 -11.97
N GLY A 230 -4.69 -23.49 -10.82
CA GLY A 230 -4.92 -24.08 -9.51
C GLY A 230 -3.68 -24.72 -8.88
N VAL A 231 -2.46 -24.48 -9.42
CA VAL A 231 -1.22 -25.03 -8.88
C VAL A 231 -0.20 -23.92 -8.64
N PRO A 232 0.25 -23.72 -7.41
CA PRO A 232 1.34 -22.77 -7.11
C PRO A 232 2.61 -23.10 -7.89
N MET A 233 3.29 -22.05 -8.39
CA MET A 233 4.57 -22.17 -9.07
C MET A 233 5.58 -21.16 -8.56
N THR A 234 6.86 -21.56 -8.56
CA THR A 234 7.98 -20.69 -8.22
C THR A 234 8.70 -20.24 -9.47
N VAL A 235 8.84 -18.94 -9.64
CA VAL A 235 9.59 -18.30 -10.72
C VAL A 235 10.85 -17.66 -10.17
N ASN A 236 12.02 -17.96 -10.76
CA ASN A 236 13.27 -17.30 -10.41
C ASN A 236 13.51 -16.14 -11.37
N ILE A 237 13.59 -14.94 -10.85
CA ILE A 237 13.83 -13.71 -11.62
C ILE A 237 15.17 -13.09 -11.22
N PRO A 238 15.93 -12.51 -12.17
CA PRO A 238 17.17 -11.80 -11.84
C PRO A 238 16.85 -10.45 -11.19
N VAL A 239 17.66 -10.02 -10.24
CA VAL A 239 17.66 -8.62 -9.73
C VAL A 239 18.65 -7.84 -10.61
N ARG A 240 18.15 -7.01 -11.51
CA ARG A 240 18.95 -6.40 -12.57
C ARG A 240 19.81 -5.23 -12.10
N HIS A 241 19.35 -4.48 -11.10
CA HIS A 241 20.06 -3.31 -10.57
C HIS A 241 19.82 -3.12 -9.07
N ALA A 242 20.64 -2.28 -8.46
CA ALA A 242 20.42 -1.80 -7.09
C ALA A 242 19.33 -0.72 -7.06
N GLY A 243 18.69 -0.57 -5.90
CA GLY A 243 17.56 0.34 -5.70
C GLY A 243 16.20 -0.30 -5.95
N PRO A 244 15.12 0.49 -5.89
CA PRO A 244 13.76 -0.02 -6.09
C PRO A 244 13.52 -0.36 -7.57
N ALA A 245 12.95 -1.53 -7.82
CA ALA A 245 12.46 -2.00 -9.10
C ALA A 245 10.99 -2.40 -8.98
N VAL A 246 10.18 -2.15 -9.99
CA VAL A 246 8.81 -2.62 -10.05
C VAL A 246 8.76 -3.95 -10.80
N VAL A 247 8.44 -5.01 -10.07
CA VAL A 247 8.21 -6.33 -10.65
C VAL A 247 6.72 -6.52 -10.84
N ALA A 248 6.32 -6.88 -12.06
CA ALA A 248 4.94 -7.18 -12.40
C ALA A 248 4.82 -8.56 -13.03
N ALA A 249 3.91 -9.38 -12.53
CA ALA A 249 3.50 -10.63 -13.14
C ALA A 249 2.13 -10.43 -13.80
N SER A 250 1.93 -10.98 -14.97
CA SER A 250 0.64 -10.94 -15.68
C SER A 250 0.34 -12.29 -16.30
N VAL A 251 -0.93 -12.67 -16.36
CA VAL A 251 -1.42 -13.86 -17.06
C VAL A 251 -2.25 -13.45 -18.28
N ALA A 252 -2.28 -14.31 -19.27
CA ALA A 252 -3.14 -14.09 -20.44
C ALA A 252 -4.62 -14.17 -20.04
N PRO A 253 -5.46 -13.18 -20.43
CA PRO A 253 -6.85 -13.09 -20.01
C PRO A 253 -7.70 -14.28 -20.48
N LEU A 254 -8.73 -14.62 -19.70
CA LEU A 254 -9.71 -15.62 -20.04
C LEU A 254 -10.78 -15.01 -20.97
N ALA A 255 -11.19 -15.77 -21.97
CA ALA A 255 -12.20 -15.27 -22.92
C ALA A 255 -13.56 -15.04 -22.23
N GLY A 256 -14.01 -13.77 -22.17
CA GLY A 256 -15.30 -13.41 -21.58
C GLY A 256 -15.29 -13.19 -20.07
N GLU A 257 -14.14 -13.04 -19.46
CA GLU A 257 -13.98 -12.71 -18.04
C GLU A 257 -14.60 -11.37 -17.65
N VAL A 258 -14.83 -11.21 -16.35
CA VAL A 258 -15.42 -10.00 -15.78
C VAL A 258 -14.48 -8.82 -15.89
N SER A 259 -13.18 -9.03 -15.61
CA SER A 259 -12.18 -7.96 -15.63
C SER A 259 -10.76 -8.54 -15.69
N ALA A 260 -9.91 -7.93 -16.50
CA ALA A 260 -8.47 -8.25 -16.54
C ALA A 260 -7.63 -7.51 -15.47
N ILE A 261 -8.26 -6.86 -14.50
CA ILE A 261 -7.54 -6.12 -13.45
C ILE A 261 -6.76 -7.05 -12.52
N ASN A 262 -7.32 -8.20 -12.18
CA ASN A 262 -6.73 -9.21 -11.32
C ASN A 262 -5.88 -10.26 -12.08
N ASP A 263 -5.77 -10.12 -13.40
CA ASP A 263 -4.81 -10.86 -14.23
C ASP A 263 -3.37 -10.45 -14.00
N GLN A 264 -3.12 -9.47 -13.16
CA GLN A 264 -1.79 -8.94 -12.91
C GLN A 264 -1.55 -8.70 -11.41
N GLY A 265 -0.33 -9.01 -10.99
CA GLY A 265 0.18 -8.71 -9.67
C GLY A 265 1.46 -7.90 -9.78
N ALA A 266 1.70 -6.97 -8.86
CA ALA A 266 2.94 -6.20 -8.84
C ALA A 266 3.44 -5.97 -7.41
N PHE A 267 4.75 -5.87 -7.26
CA PHE A 267 5.41 -5.55 -6.00
C PHE A 267 6.68 -4.75 -6.27
N THR A 268 7.20 -4.11 -5.24
CA THR A 268 8.47 -3.41 -5.30
C THR A 268 9.57 -4.30 -4.73
N LEU A 269 10.57 -4.59 -5.56
CA LEU A 269 11.78 -5.32 -5.18
C LEU A 269 12.92 -4.32 -4.97
N ASN A 270 13.49 -4.27 -3.77
CA ASN A 270 14.66 -3.44 -3.50
C ASN A 270 15.95 -4.24 -3.78
N GLY A 271 16.60 -3.91 -4.88
CA GLY A 271 17.92 -4.45 -5.20
C GLY A 271 18.98 -3.91 -4.23
N VAL A 272 19.63 -4.81 -3.51
CA VAL A 272 20.75 -4.46 -2.63
C VAL A 272 22.03 -4.57 -3.44
N ALA A 273 22.78 -3.47 -3.54
CA ALA A 273 24.07 -3.47 -4.19
C ALA A 273 25.02 -4.43 -3.45
N ARG A 274 25.78 -5.23 -4.20
CA ARG A 274 26.95 -5.89 -3.64
C ARG A 274 27.97 -4.82 -3.24
N LYS A 275 28.90 -5.14 -2.35
CA LYS A 275 30.02 -4.25 -2.10
C LYS A 275 30.76 -3.97 -3.42
N LEU A 276 31.01 -2.69 -3.66
CA LEU A 276 31.64 -2.19 -4.86
C LEU A 276 33.17 -2.27 -4.68
N GLU A 277 33.84 -3.01 -5.54
CA GLU A 277 35.31 -3.16 -5.50
C GLU A 277 35.97 -1.97 -6.18
N VAL A 278 36.62 -1.14 -5.39
CA VAL A 278 37.32 0.08 -5.85
C VAL A 278 38.82 -0.07 -5.67
N VAL A 279 39.58 0.17 -6.71
CA VAL A 279 41.03 0.27 -6.61
C VAL A 279 41.49 1.73 -6.71
N LEU A 280 42.22 2.19 -5.72
CA LEU A 280 42.87 3.50 -5.68
C LEU A 280 44.38 3.33 -5.91
N ILE A 281 44.91 4.04 -6.90
CA ILE A 281 46.34 4.01 -7.23
C ILE A 281 46.85 5.44 -7.21
N SER A 282 47.71 5.75 -6.27
CA SER A 282 48.36 7.05 -6.16
C SER A 282 49.77 6.99 -6.69
N GLY A 283 50.14 7.92 -7.59
CA GLY A 283 51.46 7.97 -8.23
C GLY A 283 52.59 8.25 -7.24
N TYR A 284 52.28 8.98 -6.15
CA TYR A 284 53.19 9.21 -5.04
C TYR A 284 52.40 9.56 -3.75
N PRO A 285 53.00 9.42 -2.56
CA PRO A 285 52.32 9.79 -1.32
C PRO A 285 51.95 11.27 -1.25
N ASN A 286 50.67 11.58 -1.16
CA ASN A 286 50.17 12.94 -1.15
C ASN A 286 48.98 13.12 -0.18
N GLN A 287 48.51 14.35 -0.01
CA GLN A 287 47.35 14.65 0.89
C GLN A 287 46.02 14.21 0.28
N GLY A 288 45.92 14.23 -1.06
CA GLY A 288 44.74 13.76 -1.80
C GLY A 288 44.50 12.29 -1.57
N GLU A 289 45.53 11.44 -1.70
CA GLU A 289 45.48 10.02 -1.39
C GLU A 289 44.90 9.71 -0.03
N ARG A 290 45.37 10.42 1.01
CA ARG A 290 44.87 10.24 2.38
C ARG A 290 43.40 10.59 2.48
N SER A 291 42.96 11.64 1.79
CA SER A 291 41.55 12.07 1.76
C SER A 291 40.69 11.09 0.99
N TRP A 292 41.17 10.57 -0.17
CA TRP A 292 40.50 9.50 -0.91
C TRP A 292 40.31 8.25 -0.06
N ARG A 293 41.35 7.80 0.60
CA ARG A 293 41.29 6.62 1.45
C ARG A 293 40.31 6.77 2.59
N LEU A 294 40.27 7.96 3.21
CA LEU A 294 39.32 8.23 4.28
C LEU A 294 37.87 8.23 3.76
N LEU A 295 37.63 8.89 2.64
CA LEU A 295 36.33 8.96 1.98
C LEU A 295 35.81 7.56 1.63
N LEU A 296 36.61 6.78 0.88
CA LEU A 296 36.19 5.48 0.37
C LEU A 296 36.00 4.45 1.49
N LYS A 297 36.87 4.47 2.53
CA LYS A 297 36.70 3.58 3.70
C LYS A 297 35.52 3.95 4.58
N SER A 298 35.05 5.20 4.55
CA SER A 298 33.86 5.62 5.31
C SER A 298 32.55 5.21 4.64
N ASP A 299 32.61 4.73 3.39
CA ASP A 299 31.44 4.27 2.66
C ASP A 299 31.27 2.74 2.85
N PRO A 300 30.19 2.29 3.53
CA PRO A 300 29.97 0.88 3.80
C PRO A 300 29.70 0.05 2.53
N ALA A 301 29.31 0.70 1.42
CA ALA A 301 29.10 0.04 0.14
C ALA A 301 30.38 -0.23 -0.63
N VAL A 302 31.52 0.33 -0.20
CA VAL A 302 32.81 0.23 -0.90
C VAL A 302 33.76 -0.76 -0.23
N GLU A 303 34.38 -1.62 -1.02
CA GLU A 303 35.54 -2.42 -0.65
C GLU A 303 36.78 -1.86 -1.36
N LEU A 304 37.65 -1.21 -0.58
CA LEU A 304 38.81 -0.47 -1.13
C LEU A 304 40.07 -1.31 -1.13
N VAL A 305 40.64 -1.50 -2.32
CA VAL A 305 42.04 -1.91 -2.54
C VAL A 305 42.85 -0.66 -2.84
N HIS A 306 43.92 -0.42 -2.12
CA HIS A 306 44.70 0.81 -2.24
C HIS A 306 46.19 0.50 -2.40
N PHE A 307 46.81 1.15 -3.41
CA PHE A 307 48.22 1.11 -3.67
C PHE A 307 48.79 2.54 -3.76
N THR A 308 49.91 2.76 -3.10
CA THR A 308 50.72 3.97 -3.29
C THR A 308 52.05 3.54 -3.90
N ILE A 309 52.39 4.14 -5.03
CA ILE A 309 53.62 3.81 -5.71
C ILE A 309 54.74 4.61 -5.04
N LEU A 310 55.66 3.88 -4.42
CA LEU A 310 56.78 4.49 -3.68
C LEU A 310 58.05 4.52 -4.52
N ARG A 311 58.14 3.73 -5.60
CA ARG A 311 59.24 3.65 -6.52
C ARG A 311 58.90 2.87 -7.79
N THR A 312 59.69 3.08 -8.83
CA THR A 312 59.56 2.40 -10.10
C THR A 312 59.96 0.91 -10.00
N PRO A 313 59.39 0.00 -10.80
CA PRO A 313 59.77 -1.42 -10.81
C PRO A 313 61.25 -1.67 -11.14
N ASP A 314 61.89 -0.79 -11.89
CA ASP A 314 63.28 -0.90 -12.38
C ASP A 314 64.30 -0.26 -11.45
N GLU A 315 63.91 0.35 -10.33
CA GLU A 315 64.83 0.96 -9.40
C GLU A 315 65.62 -0.08 -8.62
N THR A 316 66.88 -0.27 -8.98
CA THR A 316 67.79 -1.16 -8.26
C THR A 316 68.23 -0.57 -6.95
N LEU A 317 67.94 -1.30 -5.86
CA LEU A 317 68.41 -0.91 -4.52
C LEU A 317 69.75 -1.55 -4.21
N ASP A 318 70.66 -0.74 -3.70
CA ASP A 318 71.87 -1.18 -3.02
C ASP A 318 71.63 -1.75 -1.60
N ALA A 319 70.44 -2.37 -1.39
CA ALA A 319 70.01 -2.96 -0.13
C ALA A 319 69.63 -4.43 -0.34
N PRO A 320 69.92 -5.31 0.64
CA PRO A 320 69.53 -6.71 0.54
C PRO A 320 67.98 -6.83 0.53
N PRO A 321 67.41 -7.79 -0.24
CA PRO A 321 65.97 -7.96 -0.42
C PRO A 321 65.18 -8.03 0.89
N GLU A 322 65.80 -8.55 1.94
CA GLU A 322 65.21 -8.74 3.27
C GLU A 322 65.03 -7.40 4.05
N ALA A 323 65.77 -6.35 3.66
CA ALA A 323 65.64 -5.01 4.25
C ALA A 323 64.52 -4.18 3.58
N VAL A 324 63.95 -4.71 2.50
CA VAL A 324 62.94 -4.03 1.69
C VAL A 324 61.59 -4.72 1.88
N ALA A 325 60.96 -4.47 2.97
CA ALA A 325 59.64 -5.03 3.33
C ALA A 325 58.47 -4.39 2.52
N LEU A 326 58.64 -4.16 1.22
CA LEU A 326 57.58 -3.64 0.35
C LEU A 326 57.05 -4.76 -0.54
N VAL A 327 55.74 -4.96 -0.52
CA VAL A 327 55.07 -5.85 -1.48
C VAL A 327 55.21 -5.22 -2.87
N PRO A 328 55.78 -5.92 -3.85
CA PRO A 328 55.85 -5.42 -5.23
C PRO A 328 54.41 -5.08 -5.71
N PHE A 329 54.27 -3.96 -6.42
CA PHE A 329 52.98 -3.59 -7.00
C PHE A 329 52.58 -4.64 -8.05
N PRO A 330 51.46 -5.36 -7.87
CA PRO A 330 51.12 -6.54 -8.68
C PRO A 330 50.48 -6.11 -10.01
N VAL A 331 51.22 -5.40 -10.85
CA VAL A 331 50.78 -4.78 -12.11
C VAL A 331 50.04 -5.77 -13.02
N GLN A 332 50.64 -6.93 -13.28
CA GLN A 332 50.05 -7.93 -14.15
C GLN A 332 48.75 -8.47 -13.59
N GLN A 333 48.73 -8.79 -12.31
CA GLN A 333 47.51 -9.31 -11.67
C GLN A 333 46.38 -8.30 -11.73
N LEU A 334 46.62 -7.03 -11.40
CA LEU A 334 45.61 -6.00 -11.35
C LEU A 334 45.06 -5.59 -12.72
N PHE A 335 45.95 -5.43 -13.72
CA PHE A 335 45.57 -4.82 -14.99
C PHE A 335 45.45 -5.79 -16.17
N GLU A 336 45.72 -7.05 -15.96
CA GLU A 336 45.58 -8.10 -16.99
C GLU A 336 44.60 -9.18 -16.53
N THR A 337 44.73 -9.68 -15.28
CA THR A 337 43.93 -10.81 -14.79
C THR A 337 42.68 -10.39 -14.06
N ASP A 338 42.78 -9.41 -13.16
CA ASP A 338 41.75 -9.07 -12.18
C ASP A 338 41.04 -7.72 -12.48
N ILE A 339 41.42 -7.03 -13.58
CA ILE A 339 40.86 -5.71 -13.92
C ILE A 339 39.33 -5.69 -13.99
N SER A 340 38.74 -6.77 -14.47
CA SER A 340 37.27 -6.92 -14.59
C SER A 340 36.57 -7.16 -13.25
N LYS A 341 37.28 -7.39 -12.15
CA LYS A 341 36.70 -7.53 -10.82
C LYS A 341 36.39 -6.19 -10.18
N PHE A 342 37.13 -5.14 -10.58
CA PHE A 342 36.91 -3.80 -10.05
C PHE A 342 35.70 -3.14 -10.71
N ASP A 343 34.94 -2.43 -9.93
CA ASP A 343 33.84 -1.59 -10.40
C ASP A 343 34.29 -0.17 -10.73
N LEU A 344 35.36 0.31 -10.04
CA LEU A 344 35.95 1.62 -10.25
C LEU A 344 37.48 1.57 -10.07
N ILE A 345 38.21 2.17 -11.01
CA ILE A 345 39.63 2.46 -10.92
C ILE A 345 39.81 3.96 -10.67
N ILE A 346 40.55 4.33 -9.63
CA ILE A 346 40.92 5.73 -9.33
C ILE A 346 42.41 5.91 -9.50
N LEU A 347 42.80 6.81 -10.41
CA LEU A 347 44.21 7.22 -10.61
C LEU A 347 44.37 8.62 -9.96
N ASP A 348 45.15 8.71 -8.90
CA ASP A 348 45.41 9.93 -8.16
C ASP A 348 46.82 10.42 -8.39
N GLN A 349 46.96 11.57 -9.06
CA GLN A 349 48.25 12.18 -9.43
C GLN A 349 49.21 11.16 -10.00
N PHE A 350 48.75 10.44 -11.01
CA PHE A 350 49.47 9.36 -11.64
C PHE A 350 50.12 9.82 -12.94
N ASP A 351 51.39 9.53 -13.14
CA ASP A 351 52.14 9.76 -14.36
C ASP A 351 52.60 8.45 -15.02
N SER A 352 53.05 8.53 -16.26
CA SER A 352 53.48 7.37 -17.02
C SER A 352 55.02 7.08 -16.92
N SER A 353 55.71 7.69 -15.96
CA SER A 353 57.19 7.62 -15.81
C SER A 353 57.69 6.22 -15.45
N GLY A 354 57.42 5.24 -16.31
CA GLY A 354 57.88 3.84 -16.15
C GLY A 354 57.12 3.01 -15.12
N LEU A 355 56.07 3.56 -14.48
CA LEU A 355 55.29 2.88 -13.44
C LEU A 355 54.38 1.79 -14.00
N LEU A 356 53.70 2.10 -15.10
CA LEU A 356 52.86 1.16 -15.84
C LEU A 356 53.28 1.12 -17.31
N PRO A 357 53.67 -0.02 -17.86
CA PRO A 357 53.83 -0.21 -19.28
C PRO A 357 52.58 0.25 -20.06
N PRO A 358 52.76 0.87 -21.26
CA PRO A 358 51.64 1.42 -22.05
C PRO A 358 50.52 0.41 -22.35
N GLN A 359 50.84 -0.89 -22.43
CA GLN A 359 49.84 -1.94 -22.62
C GLN A 359 48.79 -1.99 -21.50
N TYR A 360 49.16 -1.78 -20.24
CA TYR A 360 48.21 -1.82 -19.12
C TYR A 360 47.31 -0.56 -19.08
N LEU A 361 47.85 0.58 -19.52
CA LEU A 361 47.04 1.80 -19.73
C LEU A 361 46.05 1.61 -20.89
N GLY A 362 46.41 0.83 -21.90
CA GLY A 362 45.51 0.37 -22.95
C GLY A 362 44.38 -0.55 -22.40
N ASN A 363 44.77 -1.51 -21.55
CA ASN A 363 43.79 -2.41 -20.89
C ASN A 363 42.80 -1.64 -20.03
N ILE A 364 43.23 -0.58 -19.34
CA ILE A 364 42.33 0.31 -18.58
C ILE A 364 41.34 1.03 -19.53
N ALA A 365 41.82 1.53 -20.67
CA ALA A 365 40.99 2.16 -21.68
C ALA A 365 39.91 1.18 -22.23
N ASP A 366 40.30 -0.07 -22.49
CA ASP A 366 39.41 -1.12 -22.97
C ASP A 366 38.43 -1.57 -21.88
N TYR A 367 38.86 -1.64 -20.62
CA TYR A 367 37.98 -1.87 -19.45
C TYR A 367 36.89 -0.80 -19.37
N VAL A 368 37.28 0.48 -19.54
CA VAL A 368 36.28 1.59 -19.54
C VAL A 368 35.29 1.41 -20.68
N ARG A 369 35.76 1.22 -21.93
CA ARG A 369 34.87 1.02 -23.10
C ARG A 369 33.94 -0.18 -22.94
N GLY A 370 34.39 -1.20 -22.23
CA GLY A 370 33.66 -2.42 -21.92
C GLY A 370 32.62 -2.26 -20.77
N GLY A 371 32.52 -1.08 -20.14
CA GLY A 371 31.53 -0.82 -19.10
C GLY A 371 32.09 -0.46 -17.73
N GLY A 372 33.43 -0.50 -17.54
CA GLY A 372 34.07 -0.12 -16.29
C GLY A 372 34.06 1.38 -16.03
N ALA A 373 34.41 1.77 -14.80
CA ALA A 373 34.47 3.17 -14.39
C ALA A 373 35.89 3.60 -14.06
N LEU A 374 36.26 4.81 -14.48
CA LEU A 374 37.56 5.42 -14.23
C LEU A 374 37.38 6.83 -13.63
N LEU A 375 38.09 7.12 -12.57
CA LEU A 375 38.25 8.48 -12.05
C LEU A 375 39.72 8.87 -12.10
N VAL A 376 40.02 9.98 -12.76
CA VAL A 376 41.39 10.52 -12.84
C VAL A 376 41.41 11.86 -12.13
N GLN A 377 42.22 11.95 -11.09
CA GLN A 377 42.57 13.21 -10.46
C GLN A 377 44.00 13.57 -10.86
N VAL A 378 44.16 14.73 -11.45
CA VAL A 378 45.43 15.19 -11.96
C VAL A 378 46.02 16.34 -11.17
N GLY A 379 47.34 16.46 -11.22
CA GLY A 379 48.14 17.56 -10.75
C GLY A 379 49.09 18.03 -11.85
N PRO A 380 50.23 18.68 -11.51
CA PRO A 380 51.19 19.24 -12.48
C PRO A 380 51.76 18.22 -13.48
N GLU A 381 51.78 16.94 -13.12
CA GLU A 381 52.21 15.83 -13.98
C GLU A 381 51.37 15.73 -15.27
N PHE A 382 50.13 16.18 -15.26
CA PHE A 382 49.25 16.12 -16.43
C PHE A 382 49.72 16.98 -17.59
N SER A 383 50.39 18.09 -17.29
CA SER A 383 51.00 18.97 -18.29
C SER A 383 52.47 18.66 -18.61
N GLY A 384 53.01 17.60 -17.98
CA GLY A 384 54.40 17.16 -18.12
C GLY A 384 54.64 16.23 -19.30
N ALA A 385 55.92 15.81 -19.49
CA ALA A 385 56.34 14.90 -20.53
C ALA A 385 55.79 13.48 -20.34
N ASP A 386 55.55 13.10 -19.09
CA ASP A 386 55.04 11.76 -18.70
C ASP A 386 53.50 11.78 -18.45
N SER A 387 52.81 12.73 -19.08
CA SER A 387 51.37 12.87 -18.96
C SER A 387 50.59 11.64 -19.42
N LEU A 388 49.55 11.27 -18.68
CA LEU A 388 48.59 10.23 -19.11
C LEU A 388 47.91 10.58 -20.46
N ALA A 389 47.86 11.86 -20.83
CA ALA A 389 47.32 12.31 -22.10
C ALA A 389 48.26 11.95 -23.31
N LEU A 390 49.46 11.51 -23.04
CA LEU A 390 50.43 11.01 -24.07
C LEU A 390 50.47 9.48 -24.16
N THR A 391 49.56 8.79 -23.48
CA THR A 391 49.52 7.33 -23.39
C THR A 391 48.28 6.78 -24.10
N PRO A 392 48.13 5.45 -24.29
CA PRO A 392 46.88 4.85 -24.81
C PRO A 392 45.60 5.20 -24.01
N LEU A 393 45.75 5.55 -22.73
CA LEU A 393 44.61 5.98 -21.88
C LEU A 393 43.99 7.28 -22.36
N ALA A 394 44.72 8.15 -23.08
CA ALA A 394 44.23 9.41 -23.65
C ALA A 394 42.96 9.22 -24.48
N SER A 395 42.77 8.03 -25.07
CA SER A 395 41.60 7.73 -25.91
C SER A 395 40.27 7.68 -25.18
N VAL A 396 40.27 7.67 -23.84
CA VAL A 396 39.05 7.72 -22.98
C VAL A 396 39.07 8.88 -22.00
N LEU A 397 40.09 9.72 -22.00
CA LEU A 397 40.14 10.91 -21.15
C LEU A 397 39.29 12.03 -21.73
N PRO A 398 38.41 12.67 -20.92
CA PRO A 398 37.50 13.73 -21.41
C PRO A 398 38.16 15.11 -21.56
N ALA A 399 39.46 15.22 -21.31
CA ALA A 399 40.25 16.44 -21.55
C ALA A 399 41.70 16.17 -21.84
N THR A 400 42.34 17.09 -22.56
CA THR A 400 43.79 17.09 -22.87
C THR A 400 44.47 18.31 -22.28
N PRO A 401 45.75 18.24 -21.85
CA PRO A 401 46.48 19.42 -21.37
C PRO A 401 46.50 20.54 -22.37
N SER A 402 46.37 21.78 -21.90
CA SER A 402 46.37 22.96 -22.75
C SER A 402 47.32 24.02 -22.15
N PRO A 403 48.01 24.81 -22.98
CA PRO A 403 48.75 25.93 -22.46
C PRO A 403 47.85 26.91 -21.66
N PRO A 404 48.31 27.44 -20.55
CA PRO A 404 49.68 27.46 -20.05
C PRO A 404 50.08 26.28 -19.17
N GLY A 405 49.25 25.22 -19.05
CA GLY A 405 49.52 24.09 -18.18
C GLY A 405 49.07 24.34 -16.74
N THR A 406 49.90 24.10 -15.76
CA THR A 406 49.56 24.31 -14.36
C THR A 406 49.38 25.81 -14.04
N LEU A 407 48.16 26.17 -13.59
CA LEU A 407 47.79 27.49 -13.14
C LEU A 407 47.92 27.55 -11.62
N THR A 408 48.86 28.38 -11.13
CA THR A 408 49.06 28.59 -9.69
C THR A 408 48.50 29.97 -9.33
N GLN A 409 47.22 30.03 -9.08
CA GLN A 409 46.50 31.22 -8.64
C GLN A 409 45.31 30.84 -7.75
N ARG A 410 44.99 31.72 -6.80
CA ARG A 410 43.82 31.50 -5.93
C ARG A 410 42.53 31.70 -6.70
N PHE A 411 41.65 30.74 -6.65
CA PHE A 411 40.33 30.78 -7.29
C PHE A 411 39.29 30.06 -6.42
N ALA A 412 38.04 30.45 -6.52
CA ALA A 412 36.91 29.70 -5.94
C ALA A 412 36.29 28.80 -7.03
N PRO A 413 36.24 27.49 -6.80
CA PRO A 413 35.51 26.61 -7.69
C PRO A 413 34.05 27.01 -7.81
N SER A 414 33.47 26.91 -8.99
CA SER A 414 32.09 27.26 -9.28
C SER A 414 31.39 26.16 -10.08
N VAL A 415 30.11 25.96 -9.80
CA VAL A 415 29.25 25.04 -10.56
C VAL A 415 28.79 25.77 -11.82
N THR A 416 28.89 25.11 -12.98
CA THR A 416 28.42 25.65 -14.27
C THR A 416 26.88 25.64 -14.34
N ASP A 417 26.31 26.32 -15.35
CA ASP A 417 24.88 26.25 -15.62
C ASP A 417 24.44 24.83 -15.96
N LEU A 418 25.29 24.04 -16.59
CA LEU A 418 25.05 22.61 -16.84
C LEU A 418 25.12 21.82 -15.54
N GLY A 419 26.14 22.06 -14.72
CA GLY A 419 26.30 21.43 -13.43
C GLY A 419 25.19 21.76 -12.42
N ALA A 420 24.55 22.94 -12.55
CA ALA A 420 23.39 23.27 -11.75
C ALA A 420 22.16 22.42 -12.08
N ARG A 421 22.11 21.81 -13.27
CA ARG A 421 21.08 20.85 -13.69
C ARG A 421 21.46 19.40 -13.49
N ASP A 422 22.76 19.12 -13.32
CA ASP A 422 23.26 17.75 -13.13
C ASP A 422 23.09 17.31 -11.67
N PRO A 423 22.49 16.15 -11.39
CA PRO A 423 22.28 15.66 -10.02
C PRO A 423 23.54 15.59 -9.18
N VAL A 424 24.71 15.36 -9.78
CA VAL A 424 26.00 15.28 -9.05
C VAL A 424 26.36 16.60 -8.40
N THR A 425 26.22 17.72 -9.12
CA THR A 425 26.69 19.04 -8.68
C THR A 425 25.58 20.04 -8.34
N ALA A 426 24.33 19.78 -8.74
CA ALA A 426 23.18 20.65 -8.44
C ALA A 426 23.04 21.06 -6.96
N PRO A 427 23.30 20.20 -5.96
CA PRO A 427 23.21 20.61 -4.55
C PRO A 427 24.20 21.70 -4.13
N PHE A 428 25.24 21.93 -4.94
CA PHE A 428 26.30 22.90 -4.66
C PHE A 428 26.17 24.17 -5.52
N ALA A 429 25.18 24.22 -6.41
CA ALA A 429 24.93 25.38 -7.27
C ALA A 429 24.57 26.62 -6.43
N GLY A 430 25.15 27.77 -6.81
CA GLY A 430 24.94 29.02 -6.12
C GLY A 430 25.64 29.14 -4.75
N GLN A 431 26.35 28.11 -4.29
CA GLN A 431 27.13 28.18 -3.06
C GLN A 431 28.48 28.84 -3.31
N THR A 432 28.96 29.64 -2.36
CA THR A 432 30.34 30.19 -2.38
C THR A 432 31.26 29.13 -1.79
N LEU A 433 32.03 28.46 -2.66
CA LEU A 433 32.96 27.43 -2.26
C LEU A 433 34.30 28.01 -1.81
N SER A 434 34.96 27.37 -0.83
CA SER A 434 36.26 27.76 -0.35
C SER A 434 37.32 27.63 -1.45
N PRO A 435 38.27 28.61 -1.54
CA PRO A 435 39.19 28.69 -2.67
C PRO A 435 40.26 27.61 -2.66
N TRP A 436 40.68 27.26 -3.87
CA TRP A 436 41.88 26.47 -4.19
C TRP A 436 42.96 27.37 -4.80
N GLU A 437 44.16 26.83 -4.94
CA GLU A 437 45.30 27.60 -5.36
C GLU A 437 45.99 27.05 -6.61
N ARG A 438 45.56 25.86 -7.13
CA ARG A 438 46.15 25.22 -8.29
C ARG A 438 45.09 24.51 -9.13
N LEU A 439 45.16 24.69 -10.44
CA LEU A 439 44.32 24.06 -11.45
C LEU A 439 45.17 23.70 -12.66
N GLU A 440 44.89 22.56 -13.28
CA GLU A 440 45.50 22.16 -14.55
C GLU A 440 44.65 22.70 -15.72
N ALA A 441 45.26 23.56 -16.55
CA ALA A 441 44.60 24.04 -17.75
C ALA A 441 44.40 22.90 -18.74
N ALA A 442 43.18 22.61 -19.10
CA ALA A 442 42.86 21.50 -20.00
C ALA A 442 41.73 21.86 -20.96
N ALA A 443 41.82 21.42 -22.18
CA ALA A 443 40.78 21.55 -23.19
C ALA A 443 39.87 20.33 -23.14
N PRO A 444 38.53 20.47 -22.91
CA PRO A 444 37.62 19.36 -22.97
C PRO A 444 37.61 18.73 -24.38
N THR A 445 37.65 17.40 -24.42
CA THR A 445 37.56 16.60 -25.66
C THR A 445 36.22 15.86 -25.75
N GLY A 446 35.51 15.77 -24.60
CA GLY A 446 34.21 15.12 -24.48
C GLY A 446 33.61 15.29 -23.09
N GLY A 447 32.40 14.80 -22.89
CA GLY A 447 31.71 14.85 -21.62
C GLY A 447 31.17 16.22 -21.22
N ASP A 448 30.65 16.28 -20.00
CA ASP A 448 29.97 17.43 -19.43
C ASP A 448 30.87 18.14 -18.40
N VAL A 449 31.16 19.42 -18.62
CA VAL A 449 31.89 20.25 -17.67
C VAL A 449 30.94 20.74 -16.60
N LEU A 450 30.98 20.13 -15.43
CA LEU A 450 30.05 20.42 -14.33
C LEU A 450 30.56 21.52 -13.38
N MET A 451 31.88 21.64 -13.24
CA MET A 451 32.50 22.69 -12.43
C MET A 451 33.66 23.34 -13.17
N THR A 452 33.87 24.60 -12.90
CA THR A 452 35.01 25.41 -13.42
C THR A 452 35.77 26.05 -12.28
N GLY A 453 37.00 26.46 -12.60
CA GLY A 453 37.86 27.27 -11.74
C GLY A 453 38.49 28.41 -12.53
N THR A 454 38.95 29.46 -11.82
CA THR A 454 39.58 30.66 -12.35
C THR A 454 38.66 31.60 -13.17
N ALA A 455 39.14 32.80 -13.45
CA ALA A 455 38.40 33.82 -14.21
C ALA A 455 38.14 33.40 -15.68
N ASP A 456 38.99 32.57 -16.24
CA ASP A 456 38.88 32.10 -17.63
C ASP A 456 37.97 30.85 -17.78
N ASN A 457 37.30 30.43 -16.70
CA ASN A 457 36.39 29.27 -16.66
C ASN A 457 37.02 27.94 -17.11
N TRP A 458 38.29 27.73 -16.78
CA TRP A 458 38.91 26.46 -17.03
C TRP A 458 38.15 25.29 -16.35
N PRO A 459 37.95 24.14 -17.00
CA PRO A 459 37.23 23.03 -16.42
C PRO A 459 37.94 22.53 -15.15
N LEU A 460 37.13 22.15 -14.16
CA LEU A 460 37.60 21.60 -12.90
C LEU A 460 37.10 20.15 -12.69
N LEU A 461 35.85 19.91 -12.99
CA LEU A 461 35.21 18.58 -12.93
C LEU A 461 34.52 18.31 -14.27
N ILE A 462 34.91 17.21 -14.91
CA ILE A 462 34.30 16.71 -16.15
C ILE A 462 33.82 15.28 -15.91
N LEU A 463 32.60 14.99 -16.30
CA LEU A 463 32.03 13.64 -16.32
C LEU A 463 31.70 13.25 -17.76
N ALA A 464 32.08 12.05 -18.17
CA ALA A 464 31.89 11.55 -19.53
C ALA A 464 31.42 10.10 -19.57
N ASN A 465 30.57 9.78 -20.55
CA ASN A 465 30.27 8.41 -20.93
C ASN A 465 31.19 8.00 -22.09
N GLU A 466 31.94 6.89 -21.92
CA GLU A 466 32.91 6.39 -22.90
C GLU A 466 32.60 4.93 -23.26
N GLY A 467 32.04 4.73 -24.45
CA GLY A 467 31.55 3.41 -24.86
C GLY A 467 30.39 2.97 -23.95
N GLN A 468 30.59 1.89 -23.22
CA GLN A 468 29.64 1.43 -22.19
C GLN A 468 30.05 1.88 -20.77
N GLY A 469 31.22 2.50 -20.60
CA GLY A 469 31.77 2.91 -19.32
C GLY A 469 31.61 4.39 -19.00
N ARG A 470 32.17 4.80 -17.86
CA ARG A 470 32.13 6.17 -17.36
C ARG A 470 33.50 6.66 -16.94
N VAL A 471 33.78 7.92 -17.25
CA VAL A 471 35.03 8.58 -16.83
C VAL A 471 34.70 9.87 -16.09
N GLY A 472 35.31 10.04 -14.93
CA GLY A 472 35.35 11.29 -14.20
C GLY A 472 36.77 11.86 -14.24
N MET A 473 36.89 13.19 -14.39
CA MET A 473 38.16 13.85 -14.35
C MET A 473 38.13 15.10 -13.47
N VAL A 474 39.02 15.16 -12.48
CA VAL A 474 39.21 16.30 -11.58
C VAL A 474 40.54 16.94 -11.94
N LEU A 475 40.50 18.19 -12.45
CA LEU A 475 41.62 18.93 -12.99
C LEU A 475 42.37 19.74 -11.93
N SER A 476 42.45 19.18 -10.73
CA SER A 476 43.20 19.76 -9.60
C SER A 476 43.48 18.66 -8.57
N ASP A 477 44.66 18.74 -7.97
CA ASP A 477 45.07 17.90 -6.84
C ASP A 477 44.65 18.47 -5.48
N GLN A 478 43.82 19.52 -5.43
CA GLN A 478 43.61 20.30 -4.20
C GLN A 478 42.29 20.10 -3.46
N PHE A 479 41.47 19.13 -3.87
CA PHE A 479 40.19 18.86 -3.18
C PHE A 479 40.37 18.60 -1.67
N TRP A 480 41.52 18.06 -1.26
CA TRP A 480 41.86 17.78 0.13
C TRP A 480 41.85 19.05 1.03
N LEU A 481 42.03 20.24 0.45
CA LEU A 481 41.90 21.50 1.19
C LEU A 481 40.52 21.59 1.85
N TRP A 482 39.47 21.17 1.16
CA TRP A 482 38.10 21.19 1.70
C TRP A 482 37.88 20.16 2.83
N THR A 483 38.81 19.23 3.05
CA THR A 483 38.72 18.28 4.17
C THR A 483 39.36 18.79 5.47
N ARG A 484 40.04 19.95 5.41
CA ARG A 484 40.71 20.53 6.58
C ARG A 484 39.81 21.28 7.55
N GLY A 485 38.63 21.71 7.10
CA GLY A 485 37.71 22.53 7.89
C GLY A 485 38.15 23.99 8.08
N GLY A 486 37.39 24.75 8.80
CA GLY A 486 37.65 26.17 9.08
C GLY A 486 37.54 27.07 7.85
N ALA A 487 38.56 27.91 7.60
CA ALA A 487 38.58 28.80 6.44
C ALA A 487 38.68 28.10 5.07
N HIS A 488 38.92 26.78 5.07
CA HIS A 488 39.02 25.94 3.88
C HIS A 488 37.89 24.88 3.82
N ASP A 489 36.86 25.05 4.63
CA ASP A 489 35.75 24.12 4.66
C ASP A 489 34.99 24.12 3.33
N GLY A 490 34.62 22.94 2.83
CA GLY A 490 33.94 22.78 1.55
C GLY A 490 33.31 21.40 1.39
N PRO A 491 32.55 21.19 0.32
CA PRO A 491 31.75 19.98 0.15
C PRO A 491 32.57 18.81 -0.43
N ALA A 492 33.85 18.60 -0.03
CA ALA A 492 34.70 17.54 -0.59
C ALA A 492 34.01 16.16 -0.47
N VAL A 493 33.61 15.79 0.74
CA VAL A 493 33.03 14.46 0.99
C VAL A 493 31.71 14.25 0.25
N PRO A 494 30.70 15.14 0.35
CA PRO A 494 29.45 14.96 -0.37
C PRO A 494 29.61 15.05 -1.89
N LEU A 495 30.47 15.92 -2.41
CA LEU A 495 30.71 16.04 -3.85
C LEU A 495 31.38 14.78 -4.42
N LEU A 496 32.51 14.39 -3.84
CA LEU A 496 33.28 13.23 -4.35
C LEU A 496 32.50 11.91 -4.17
N ARG A 497 31.72 11.79 -3.10
CA ARG A 497 30.81 10.64 -2.96
C ARG A 497 29.83 10.59 -4.12
N ARG A 498 29.19 11.70 -4.50
CA ARG A 498 28.27 11.74 -5.65
C ARG A 498 28.98 11.44 -6.96
N VAL A 499 30.20 11.93 -7.16
CA VAL A 499 31.04 11.59 -8.35
C VAL A 499 31.31 10.09 -8.40
N VAL A 500 31.75 9.50 -7.30
CA VAL A 500 32.02 8.05 -7.20
C VAL A 500 30.74 7.24 -7.46
N HIS A 501 29.64 7.60 -6.83
CA HIS A 501 28.36 6.91 -7.00
C HIS A 501 27.78 7.08 -8.42
N TRP A 502 27.99 8.24 -9.06
CA TRP A 502 27.64 8.43 -10.48
C TRP A 502 28.46 7.48 -11.37
N LEU A 503 29.78 7.39 -11.14
CA LEU A 503 30.66 6.46 -11.86
C LEU A 503 30.21 5.00 -11.68
N LEU A 504 29.70 4.67 -10.52
CA LEU A 504 29.16 3.34 -10.17
C LEU A 504 27.69 3.15 -10.59
N ARG A 505 27.14 4.08 -11.40
CA ARG A 505 25.79 4.02 -12.02
C ARG A 505 24.66 3.99 -11.02
N GLU A 506 24.74 4.81 -9.97
CA GLU A 506 23.60 5.00 -9.06
C GLU A 506 22.46 5.71 -9.80
N PRO A 507 21.25 5.10 -9.88
CA PRO A 507 20.12 5.63 -10.67
C PRO A 507 19.68 7.04 -10.24
N ALA A 508 19.82 7.39 -8.97
CA ALA A 508 19.46 8.71 -8.44
C ALA A 508 20.37 9.83 -8.95
N LEU A 509 21.50 9.51 -9.54
CA LEU A 509 22.50 10.45 -10.07
C LEU A 509 22.54 10.49 -11.60
N GLU A 510 21.62 9.81 -12.28
CA GLU A 510 21.51 9.88 -13.73
C GLU A 510 21.07 11.28 -14.17
N ALA A 511 21.81 11.84 -15.15
CA ALA A 511 21.54 13.15 -15.69
C ALA A 511 20.24 13.23 -16.48
N GLU A 512 19.86 12.15 -17.12
CA GLU A 512 18.59 11.98 -17.83
C GLU A 512 17.82 10.82 -17.20
N ALA A 513 16.76 11.12 -16.43
CA ALA A 513 15.97 10.12 -15.74
C ALA A 513 14.49 10.48 -15.70
N LEU A 514 13.64 9.47 -15.80
CA LEU A 514 12.22 9.54 -15.56
C LEU A 514 11.87 8.58 -14.43
N ASN A 515 11.38 9.12 -13.31
CA ASN A 515 11.03 8.34 -12.14
C ASN A 515 9.54 8.52 -11.84
N ALA A 516 8.89 7.47 -11.37
CA ALA A 516 7.52 7.50 -10.90
C ALA A 516 7.40 6.71 -9.60
N ARG A 517 6.66 7.24 -8.65
CA ARG A 517 6.37 6.57 -7.39
C ARG A 517 4.95 6.86 -6.95
N ILE A 518 4.35 5.90 -6.25
CA ILE A 518 3.03 6.08 -5.65
C ILE A 518 3.18 5.97 -4.13
N GLU A 519 2.78 7.02 -3.44
CA GLU A 519 2.74 7.07 -1.99
C GLU A 519 1.35 7.57 -1.56
N THR A 520 0.71 6.87 -0.64
CA THR A 520 -0.63 7.23 -0.12
C THR A 520 -1.67 7.55 -1.21
N GLY A 521 -1.69 6.75 -2.28
CA GLY A 521 -2.63 6.93 -3.39
C GLY A 521 -2.36 8.15 -4.29
N ARG A 522 -1.13 8.69 -4.25
CA ARG A 522 -0.68 9.81 -5.08
C ARG A 522 0.50 9.37 -5.94
N LEU A 523 0.31 9.37 -7.25
CA LEU A 523 1.39 9.19 -8.22
C LEU A 523 2.16 10.50 -8.34
N THR A 524 3.47 10.45 -8.10
CA THR A 524 4.41 11.55 -8.36
C THR A 524 5.34 11.13 -9.49
N VAL A 525 5.45 11.95 -10.51
CA VAL A 525 6.35 11.77 -11.65
C VAL A 525 7.43 12.82 -11.56
N GLN A 526 8.70 12.39 -11.66
CA GLN A 526 9.87 13.25 -11.65
C GLN A 526 10.68 13.04 -12.93
N ARG A 527 11.02 14.12 -13.63
CA ARG A 527 11.87 14.14 -14.81
C ARG A 527 13.13 14.95 -14.51
N GLN A 528 14.28 14.28 -14.54
CA GLN A 528 15.60 14.91 -14.47
C GLN A 528 16.15 15.05 -15.88
N THR A 529 16.66 16.25 -16.24
CA THR A 529 17.26 16.49 -17.57
C THR A 529 18.33 17.58 -17.53
N LEU A 530 19.38 17.43 -18.34
CA LEU A 530 20.37 18.49 -18.58
C LEU A 530 19.87 19.53 -19.58
N GLY A 531 18.80 19.24 -20.30
CA GLY A 531 18.20 20.17 -21.26
C GLY A 531 17.82 21.50 -20.62
N ALA A 532 18.05 22.60 -21.34
CA ALA A 532 17.64 23.93 -20.88
C ALA A 532 16.15 24.22 -21.15
N ALA A 533 15.52 23.48 -22.05
CA ALA A 533 14.10 23.61 -22.37
C ALA A 533 13.26 22.73 -21.43
N ASN A 534 12.02 23.16 -21.16
CA ASN A 534 11.06 22.32 -20.46
C ASN A 534 10.90 20.97 -21.18
N PRO A 535 10.89 19.85 -20.46
CA PRO A 535 10.50 18.57 -21.04
C PRO A 535 9.04 18.62 -21.51
N GLY A 536 8.66 17.66 -22.30
CA GLY A 536 7.26 17.48 -22.74
C GLY A 536 6.34 17.08 -21.59
N ASP A 537 5.06 16.95 -21.89
CA ASP A 537 4.09 16.40 -20.95
C ASP A 537 4.31 14.88 -20.80
N ALA A 538 4.17 14.38 -19.59
CA ALA A 538 4.20 12.95 -19.32
C ALA A 538 2.84 12.31 -19.65
N THR A 539 2.84 11.18 -20.34
CA THR A 539 1.65 10.36 -20.57
C THR A 539 1.60 9.26 -19.55
N VAL A 540 0.58 9.26 -18.72
CA VAL A 540 0.35 8.26 -17.66
C VAL A 540 -0.75 7.30 -18.14
N THR A 541 -0.46 6.01 -18.16
CA THR A 541 -1.43 4.94 -18.42
C THR A 541 -1.73 4.23 -17.10
N ALA A 542 -3.00 4.29 -16.70
CA ALA A 542 -3.48 3.60 -15.50
C ALA A 542 -3.64 2.08 -15.76
N PRO A 543 -3.73 1.25 -14.70
CA PRO A 543 -3.92 -0.21 -14.83
C PRO A 543 -5.17 -0.60 -15.64
N ASP A 544 -6.22 0.23 -15.63
CA ASP A 544 -7.45 0.06 -16.40
C ASP A 544 -7.32 0.50 -17.88
N GLY A 545 -6.10 0.80 -18.34
CA GLY A 545 -5.79 1.23 -19.70
C GLY A 545 -6.12 2.69 -20.02
N LYS A 546 -6.70 3.46 -19.09
CA LYS A 546 -6.98 4.88 -19.30
C LYS A 546 -5.71 5.70 -19.32
N MET A 547 -5.57 6.52 -20.36
CA MET A 547 -4.43 7.43 -20.51
C MET A 547 -4.78 8.84 -20.03
N ARG A 548 -3.84 9.48 -19.35
CA ARG A 548 -3.90 10.87 -18.92
C ARG A 548 -2.60 11.58 -19.25
N VAL A 549 -2.70 12.83 -19.67
CA VAL A 549 -1.55 13.70 -19.91
C VAL A 549 -1.31 14.52 -18.65
N LEU A 550 -0.06 14.58 -18.20
CA LEU A 550 0.37 15.23 -16.98
C LEU A 550 1.46 16.25 -17.30
N GLY A 551 1.13 17.55 -17.16
CA GLY A 551 2.07 18.65 -17.38
C GLY A 551 3.14 18.70 -16.30
N LEU A 552 4.41 18.60 -16.69
CA LEU A 552 5.56 18.67 -15.80
C LEU A 552 5.92 20.14 -15.50
N SER A 553 6.14 20.47 -14.23
CA SER A 553 6.52 21.83 -13.77
C SER A 553 7.90 21.82 -13.14
N GLY A 554 8.75 22.80 -13.48
CA GLY A 554 10.08 22.91 -12.90
C GLY A 554 10.04 23.22 -11.39
N THR A 555 10.66 22.35 -10.59
CA THR A 555 10.81 22.53 -9.13
C THR A 555 12.21 22.98 -8.74
N ALA A 556 13.21 22.60 -9.55
CA ALA A 556 14.59 23.04 -9.44
C ALA A 556 15.24 23.04 -10.84
N PRO A 557 16.43 23.64 -11.04
CA PRO A 557 17.14 23.55 -12.30
C PRO A 557 17.31 22.07 -12.72
N GLY A 558 16.84 21.72 -13.90
CA GLY A 558 16.89 20.35 -14.45
C GLY A 558 15.91 19.36 -13.83
N LEU A 559 15.14 19.72 -12.81
CA LEU A 559 14.17 18.84 -12.16
C LEU A 559 12.74 19.34 -12.38
N TYR A 560 11.93 18.49 -12.94
CA TYR A 560 10.51 18.76 -13.25
C TYR A 560 9.63 17.71 -12.59
N GLU A 561 8.53 18.17 -12.00
CA GLU A 561 7.63 17.27 -11.26
C GLU A 561 6.18 17.51 -11.62
N ALA A 562 5.39 16.46 -11.51
CA ALA A 562 3.94 16.52 -11.52
C ALA A 562 3.37 15.42 -10.67
N ALA A 563 2.13 15.62 -10.18
CA ALA A 563 1.47 14.60 -9.37
C ALA A 563 -0.02 14.53 -9.67
N MET A 564 -0.58 13.33 -9.53
CA MET A 564 -2.01 13.07 -9.69
C MET A 564 -2.48 12.03 -8.68
N SER A 565 -3.79 11.91 -8.48
CA SER A 565 -4.37 10.81 -7.70
C SER A 565 -4.25 9.50 -8.47
N ALA A 566 -3.76 8.45 -7.81
CA ALA A 566 -3.71 7.08 -8.28
C ALA A 566 -4.61 6.25 -7.37
N ALA A 567 -5.84 5.98 -7.80
CA ALA A 567 -6.83 5.25 -7.00
C ALA A 567 -6.96 3.78 -7.42
N THR A 568 -6.56 3.44 -8.65
CA THR A 568 -6.67 2.08 -9.19
C THR A 568 -5.42 1.28 -8.83
N PRO A 569 -5.53 0.18 -8.09
CA PRO A 569 -4.41 -0.72 -7.82
C PRO A 569 -3.85 -1.32 -9.12
N GLY A 570 -2.56 -1.66 -9.08
CA GLY A 570 -1.85 -2.25 -10.21
C GLY A 570 -0.68 -1.39 -10.69
N VAL A 571 -0.18 -1.70 -11.89
CA VAL A 571 0.98 -1.05 -12.49
C VAL A 571 0.56 0.17 -13.30
N TRP A 572 1.11 1.31 -12.93
CA TRP A 572 0.99 2.57 -13.64
C TRP A 572 2.21 2.77 -14.53
N LYS A 573 1.99 2.98 -15.82
CA LYS A 573 3.05 3.22 -16.80
C LYS A 573 3.13 4.71 -17.11
N VAL A 574 4.34 5.26 -17.08
CA VAL A 574 4.59 6.68 -17.37
C VAL A 574 5.58 6.77 -18.52
N ASN A 575 5.24 7.57 -19.54
CA ASN A 575 6.11 7.82 -20.70
C ASN A 575 6.34 9.32 -20.85
N GLU A 576 7.59 9.73 -21.07
CA GLU A 576 8.00 11.10 -21.43
C GLU A 576 9.28 11.06 -22.24
N GLY A 577 9.36 11.84 -23.32
CA GLY A 577 10.58 12.01 -24.13
C GLY A 577 11.20 10.72 -24.66
N GLY A 578 10.40 9.67 -24.88
CA GLY A 578 10.90 8.34 -25.27
C GLY A 578 11.34 7.45 -24.11
N MET A 579 11.35 7.96 -22.89
CA MET A 579 11.60 7.16 -21.67
C MET A 579 10.31 6.59 -21.13
N THR A 580 10.42 5.45 -20.47
CA THR A 580 9.31 4.75 -19.80
C THR A 580 9.72 4.39 -18.39
N THR A 581 8.85 4.63 -17.43
CA THR A 581 8.99 4.16 -16.05
C THR A 581 7.67 3.60 -15.53
N PHE A 582 7.73 2.88 -14.44
CA PHE A 582 6.60 2.21 -13.84
C PHE A 582 6.49 2.54 -12.36
N ALA A 583 5.27 2.55 -11.84
CA ALA A 583 5.00 2.63 -10.41
C ALA A 583 3.87 1.66 -10.07
N ALA A 584 3.96 0.99 -8.93
CA ALA A 584 2.91 0.10 -8.46
C ALA A 584 2.11 0.76 -7.34
N LEU A 585 0.79 0.64 -7.37
CA LEU A 585 -0.08 0.97 -6.26
C LEU A 585 -0.55 -0.30 -5.57
N GLY A 586 -0.17 -0.42 -4.29
CA GLY A 586 -0.56 -1.51 -3.42
C GLY A 586 0.24 -2.79 -3.68
N GLU A 587 0.26 -3.66 -2.69
CA GLU A 587 0.41 -5.07 -2.94
C GLU A 587 -0.87 -5.47 -3.68
N THR A 588 -0.77 -5.93 -4.91
CA THR A 588 -1.91 -6.28 -5.74
C THR A 588 -2.66 -7.53 -5.27
N ASN A 589 -2.61 -7.79 -4.01
CA ASN A 589 -3.34 -8.86 -3.33
C ASN A 589 -4.38 -8.25 -2.37
N MET A 590 -4.97 -7.09 -2.72
CA MET A 590 -6.09 -6.56 -1.94
C MET A 590 -7.25 -7.54 -2.04
N ALA A 591 -7.75 -8.00 -0.90
CA ALA A 591 -8.81 -9.00 -0.81
C ALA A 591 -10.05 -8.69 -1.67
N GLU A 592 -10.26 -7.42 -2.01
CA GLU A 592 -11.38 -6.95 -2.82
C GLU A 592 -11.22 -7.21 -4.34
N TYR A 593 -9.97 -7.46 -4.81
CA TYR A 593 -9.70 -7.79 -6.22
C TYR A 593 -9.37 -9.28 -6.43
N GLN A 594 -9.32 -10.08 -5.37
CA GLN A 594 -9.02 -11.49 -5.46
C GLN A 594 -10.16 -12.26 -6.14
N ASP A 595 -11.38 -12.11 -5.70
CA ASP A 595 -12.54 -12.81 -6.26
C ASP A 595 -13.51 -11.81 -6.91
N LEU A 596 -13.32 -11.48 -8.18
CA LEU A 596 -14.18 -10.54 -8.90
C LEU A 596 -15.43 -11.19 -9.49
N ALA A 597 -15.47 -12.51 -9.64
CA ALA A 597 -16.63 -13.22 -10.14
C ALA A 597 -17.78 -13.18 -9.13
N ALA A 598 -18.99 -12.78 -9.55
CA ALA A 598 -20.15 -12.88 -8.70
C ALA A 598 -20.45 -14.32 -8.32
N SER A 599 -20.59 -14.57 -7.02
CA SER A 599 -20.72 -15.93 -6.48
C SER A 599 -21.85 -16.04 -5.44
N ALA A 600 -22.59 -17.13 -5.50
CA ALA A 600 -23.56 -17.49 -4.47
C ALA A 600 -22.95 -18.24 -3.27
N GLY A 601 -21.73 -18.75 -3.41
CA GLY A 601 -21.12 -19.74 -2.50
C GLY A 601 -21.11 -19.32 -1.03
N ILE A 602 -20.76 -18.07 -0.75
CA ILE A 602 -20.66 -17.55 0.62
C ILE A 602 -22.04 -17.29 1.25
N LEU A 603 -23.01 -16.80 0.45
CA LEU A 603 -24.32 -16.35 0.95
C LEU A 603 -25.40 -17.44 0.90
N GLN A 604 -25.26 -18.44 0.05
CA GLN A 604 -26.22 -19.55 -0.10
C GLN A 604 -26.49 -20.33 1.21
N PRO A 605 -25.50 -20.61 2.07
CA PRO A 605 -25.75 -21.27 3.36
C PRO A 605 -26.52 -20.41 4.36
N LEU A 606 -26.53 -19.07 4.18
CA LEU A 606 -27.14 -18.11 5.10
C LEU A 606 -28.59 -17.79 4.76
N GLY A 607 -29.02 -17.95 3.50
CA GLY A 607 -30.37 -17.61 3.10
C GLY A 607 -30.67 -17.88 1.64
N HIS A 608 -31.76 -17.29 1.16
CA HIS A 608 -32.16 -17.42 -0.23
C HIS A 608 -31.29 -16.55 -1.14
N VAL A 609 -30.89 -17.05 -2.29
CA VAL A 609 -30.09 -16.32 -3.31
C VAL A 609 -30.93 -16.12 -4.56
N VAL A 610 -30.98 -14.89 -5.05
CA VAL A 610 -31.66 -14.49 -6.29
C VAL A 610 -30.70 -13.78 -7.20
N TRP A 611 -30.53 -14.27 -8.43
CA TRP A 611 -29.76 -13.60 -9.48
C TRP A 611 -30.62 -12.56 -10.19
N LEU A 612 -30.23 -11.29 -10.17
CA LEU A 612 -31.04 -10.17 -10.65
C LEU A 612 -31.20 -10.12 -12.18
N GLY A 613 -30.26 -10.69 -12.92
CA GLY A 613 -30.37 -10.77 -14.39
C GLY A 613 -30.39 -9.39 -15.08
N ARG A 614 -31.04 -9.32 -16.28
CA ARG A 614 -31.14 -8.06 -17.06
C ARG A 614 -32.25 -7.11 -16.58
N THR A 615 -33.28 -7.63 -15.96
CA THR A 615 -34.41 -6.85 -15.44
C THR A 615 -34.54 -7.14 -13.95
N PRO A 616 -33.93 -6.32 -13.09
CA PRO A 616 -33.89 -6.57 -11.64
C PRO A 616 -35.26 -6.24 -11.03
N HIS A 617 -36.21 -7.17 -11.15
CA HIS A 617 -37.50 -7.13 -10.45
C HIS A 617 -37.56 -8.28 -9.46
N VAL A 618 -37.77 -7.92 -8.20
CA VAL A 618 -37.89 -8.89 -7.11
C VAL A 618 -39.18 -8.59 -6.37
N ASP A 619 -40.06 -9.58 -6.23
CA ASP A 619 -41.27 -9.44 -5.46
C ASP A 619 -40.99 -9.26 -3.96
N LEU A 620 -41.08 -8.02 -3.46
CA LEU A 620 -40.82 -7.69 -2.07
C LEU A 620 -41.71 -8.47 -1.10
N ALA A 621 -42.95 -8.79 -1.50
CA ALA A 621 -43.88 -9.55 -0.65
C ALA A 621 -43.36 -10.95 -0.35
N SER A 622 -42.59 -11.55 -1.28
CA SER A 622 -42.00 -12.89 -1.10
C SER A 622 -40.79 -12.87 -0.16
N LEU A 623 -40.12 -11.72 0.04
CA LEU A 623 -38.91 -11.58 0.82
C LEU A 623 -39.15 -11.28 2.29
N LEU A 624 -40.37 -10.94 2.68
CA LEU A 624 -40.66 -10.48 4.02
C LEU A 624 -41.63 -11.38 4.78
N ARG A 625 -41.44 -11.43 6.10
CA ARG A 625 -42.36 -12.05 7.03
C ARG A 625 -42.96 -10.97 7.94
N ARG A 626 -44.25 -10.66 7.74
CA ARG A 626 -44.94 -9.69 8.58
C ARG A 626 -44.88 -10.09 10.05
N ARG A 627 -44.45 -9.19 10.93
CA ARG A 627 -44.25 -9.44 12.36
C ARG A 627 -45.44 -8.97 13.20
N GLY A 628 -46.10 -7.89 12.77
CA GLY A 628 -47.29 -7.33 13.47
C GLY A 628 -46.95 -6.84 14.88
N ALA A 629 -45.78 -6.28 15.07
CA ALA A 629 -45.34 -5.74 16.36
C ALA A 629 -46.28 -4.62 16.82
N VAL A 630 -46.54 -4.58 18.11
CA VAL A 630 -47.42 -3.56 18.71
C VAL A 630 -46.71 -2.91 19.88
N GLN A 631 -46.86 -1.61 20.00
CA GLN A 631 -46.40 -0.84 21.16
C GLN A 631 -47.59 -0.59 22.10
N VAL A 632 -47.43 -0.93 23.38
CA VAL A 632 -48.41 -0.55 24.41
C VAL A 632 -48.23 0.94 24.70
N THR A 633 -49.22 1.72 24.29
CA THR A 633 -49.20 3.19 24.45
C THR A 633 -49.89 3.67 25.74
N GLY A 634 -50.65 2.81 26.38
CA GLY A 634 -51.30 3.11 27.66
C GLY A 634 -51.89 1.85 28.30
N THR A 635 -51.89 1.80 29.61
CA THR A 635 -52.59 0.82 30.42
C THR A 635 -53.58 1.54 31.29
N ARG A 636 -54.81 1.05 31.32
CA ARG A 636 -55.84 1.55 32.21
C ARG A 636 -56.36 0.38 33.06
N ASP A 637 -56.14 0.49 34.35
CA ASP A 637 -56.52 -0.51 35.32
C ASP A 637 -57.92 -0.11 35.90
N VAL A 638 -58.87 -0.98 35.75
CA VAL A 638 -60.21 -0.79 36.27
C VAL A 638 -60.46 -1.89 37.30
N PRO A 639 -60.66 -1.55 38.60
CA PRO A 639 -60.96 -2.54 39.61
C PRO A 639 -62.31 -3.19 39.35
N LEU A 640 -62.34 -4.54 39.25
CA LEU A 640 -63.55 -5.32 39.08
C LEU A 640 -64.42 -5.28 40.35
N LEU A 641 -63.82 -5.15 41.51
CA LEU A 641 -64.42 -4.97 42.81
C LEU A 641 -63.86 -3.67 43.41
N PRO A 642 -64.53 -2.52 43.17
CA PRO A 642 -64.11 -1.27 43.78
C PRO A 642 -64.19 -1.34 45.32
N PRO A 643 -63.13 -0.91 46.04
CA PRO A 643 -63.02 -1.15 47.47
C PRO A 643 -64.19 -0.58 48.30
N LEU A 644 -64.60 0.60 48.02
CA LEU A 644 -65.67 1.27 48.82
C LEU A 644 -67.07 0.63 48.63
N PRO A 645 -67.56 0.45 47.40
CA PRO A 645 -68.84 -0.28 47.21
C PRO A 645 -68.80 -1.73 47.69
N GLY A 646 -67.63 -2.41 47.43
CA GLY A 646 -67.43 -3.78 47.88
C GLY A 646 -67.41 -3.92 49.38
N MET A 647 -66.75 -3.00 50.12
CA MET A 647 -66.83 -2.96 51.59
C MET A 647 -68.23 -2.72 52.12
N ILE A 648 -68.97 -1.80 51.53
CA ILE A 648 -70.42 -1.54 51.92
C ILE A 648 -71.22 -2.82 51.74
N LEU A 649 -71.06 -3.52 50.62
CA LEU A 649 -71.75 -4.78 50.37
C LEU A 649 -71.32 -5.87 51.35
N ALA A 650 -70.04 -6.02 51.63
CA ALA A 650 -69.54 -7.02 52.57
C ALA A 650 -70.06 -6.77 53.99
N VAL A 651 -69.98 -5.53 54.48
CA VAL A 651 -70.51 -5.15 55.79
C VAL A 651 -72.01 -5.32 55.84
N GLY A 652 -72.76 -4.95 54.81
CA GLY A 652 -74.14 -5.16 54.66
C GLY A 652 -74.60 -6.63 54.80
N LEU A 653 -73.84 -7.51 54.05
CA LEU A 653 -74.05 -8.97 54.09
C LEU A 653 -73.77 -9.56 55.49
N LEU A 654 -72.68 -9.11 56.12
CA LEU A 654 -72.32 -9.55 57.46
C LEU A 654 -73.34 -9.02 58.51
N ALA A 655 -73.86 -7.79 58.41
CA ALA A 655 -74.88 -7.24 59.26
C ALA A 655 -76.22 -7.94 59.08
N ALA A 656 -76.63 -8.25 57.83
CA ALA A 656 -77.82 -9.03 57.53
C ALA A 656 -77.75 -10.47 58.07
N ALA A 657 -76.55 -11.07 58.01
CA ALA A 657 -76.27 -12.38 58.60
C ALA A 657 -76.54 -12.36 60.13
N TRP A 658 -75.96 -11.33 60.78
CA TRP A 658 -76.13 -11.14 62.25
C TRP A 658 -77.57 -10.87 62.66
N TRP A 659 -78.29 -10.07 61.89
CA TRP A 659 -79.71 -9.81 62.15
C TRP A 659 -80.57 -11.06 62.01
N ARG A 660 -80.33 -11.88 60.99
CA ARG A 660 -81.01 -13.14 60.75
C ARG A 660 -80.77 -14.24 61.78
N GLU A 661 -79.71 -14.11 62.54
CA GLU A 661 -79.37 -15.00 63.66
C GLU A 661 -80.04 -14.59 64.98
N ARG A 662 -80.43 -13.32 65.12
CA ARG A 662 -81.11 -12.80 66.33
C ARG A 662 -82.62 -12.81 66.25
N GLY A 663 -83.20 -12.91 65.10
CA GLY A 663 -84.62 -13.11 64.85
C GLY A 663 -84.95 -14.57 64.62
#